data_edfacea40ccbdcab733484755a1fe1f3
#
_entry.id   edfacea40ccbdcab733484755a1fe1f3
#
_cell.length_a   1.000
_cell.length_b   1.000
_cell.length_c   1.000
_cell.angle_alpha   90.00
_cell.angle_beta   90.00
_cell.angle_gamma   90.00
#
_symmetry.space_group_name_H-M   'P 1'
#
loop_
_entity.id
_entity.type
_entity.pdbx_description
1 polymer ?
#
loop_
_entity_poly.entity_id
_entity_poly.type
_entity_poly.pdbx_seq_one_letter_code
_entity_poly.pdbx_strand_id
1 'polypeptide(L)'
;MADATVPSSWQSEIAKEQTFVDRAYETLDEMRVYYRRRQDEVAAEMSSNPSARADRDALAAHYGDEATRLESVENRLVFGVLDLEDGTSFHIGRVGLRDFDATDAEAPALGITPALSPTENPPDATLETPAASEKLEEKPGEGVSRQLLVDWRAKVAQPFYQATAVAPMGVWKRRHVATSLREVVSVEDELLASGADTDAAQTASLQGEGALMAALSRARSGQMSDIVSTIQAEQDRVIRSDLNAFLVVQGGPGTGKTAVALHRAAYLLYAHRDQLDSQGVLVIGPNHTFLRYIERVLPALGETGVVSLTIGECFPGVHTVSERPELRALKGDTRWIKVAAAAVADLKRPPREDQILQLDHVQLNLSAALVREAMEAGSHGGSTHNQHWAAYAKFLVRELTKLYAGQTPTKEDMEWMTEEIRGSAQVRRAVNRCYLPAAAPDLLARLYAYPDYLQRIASGIFTAEEIAALQRPKTSPFTDADVPILDELAELLGPLPGMTDSAAQRRTREQREIERAAEAIEAMDLGGGLINARMLARSTRGEVSLSPLAQRARADRSWAYGHVVVDEAQELSPMDWHLLLRRCPSRSFTVVGDVNQASQNWSNAPSWSDLLGPAMRAAPVMEQLTINYRTPRAVMDLAQKVLAASPANAVVPLQSARDVAGALAFTRLKGEPRDNLCEPTHGAGNLVPVLRETLQAETTRLEAEVGQGVGKLAIIVPTAARSYLASALGLETADVVADQVCCLDSLAAKGLEFDTVILVEPAVIASQSAGDLYVAMTRCTKRMHVLASDLPAGMDFPFPKD
;
A
#
# COMPACT_ATOMS: atom_id res chain seq x y z
N MET A 1 13.28 -41.41 -7.95
CA MET A 1 11.90 -41.85 -7.76
C MET A 1 11.92 -43.05 -6.82
N ALA A 2 11.75 -42.78 -5.53
CA ALA A 2 11.49 -43.80 -4.55
C ALA A 2 10.13 -43.48 -3.99
N ASP A 3 9.16 -44.31 -4.26
CA ASP A 3 7.82 -44.31 -3.68
C ASP A 3 7.98 -44.54 -2.18
N ALA A 4 8.05 -43.44 -1.40
CA ALA A 4 7.98 -43.52 0.03
C ALA A 4 6.55 -43.81 0.40
N THR A 5 6.21 -45.07 0.59
CA THR A 5 4.93 -45.56 1.13
C THR A 5 4.70 -44.88 2.47
N VAL A 6 3.75 -43.93 2.52
CA VAL A 6 3.30 -43.23 3.73
C VAL A 6 2.85 -44.31 4.75
N PRO A 7 3.31 -44.26 6.01
CA PRO A 7 2.86 -45.20 7.04
C PRO A 7 1.34 -45.25 7.15
N SER A 8 0.76 -46.39 7.37
CA SER A 8 -0.70 -46.61 7.43
C SER A 8 -1.42 -45.72 8.48
N SER A 9 -0.73 -45.33 9.55
CA SER A 9 -1.22 -44.37 10.56
C SER A 9 -1.39 -42.95 10.01
N TRP A 10 -0.50 -42.49 9.14
CA TRP A 10 -0.59 -41.16 8.53
C TRP A 10 -1.68 -41.06 7.45
N GLN A 11 -1.92 -42.16 6.74
CA GLN A 11 -3.05 -42.23 5.78
C GLN A 11 -4.40 -42.07 6.49
N SER A 12 -4.54 -42.63 7.70
CA SER A 12 -5.74 -42.48 8.51
C SER A 12 -5.93 -41.05 9.00
N GLU A 13 -4.85 -40.34 9.36
CA GLU A 13 -4.91 -38.93 9.78
C GLU A 13 -5.24 -38.02 8.61
N ILE A 14 -4.62 -38.23 7.44
CA ILE A 14 -4.95 -37.48 6.22
C ILE A 14 -6.44 -37.67 5.85
N ALA A 15 -6.98 -38.91 5.95
CA ALA A 15 -8.37 -39.17 5.66
C ALA A 15 -9.34 -38.49 6.62
N LYS A 16 -8.98 -38.35 7.91
CA LYS A 16 -9.79 -37.61 8.88
C LYS A 16 -9.81 -36.12 8.55
N GLU A 17 -8.66 -35.52 8.25
CA GLU A 17 -8.57 -34.13 7.86
C GLU A 17 -9.29 -33.87 6.52
N GLN A 18 -9.22 -34.81 5.58
CA GLN A 18 -9.95 -34.71 4.31
C GLN A 18 -11.46 -34.62 4.55
N THR A 19 -11.99 -35.46 5.42
CA THR A 19 -13.42 -35.45 5.76
C THR A 19 -13.84 -34.10 6.33
N PHE A 20 -13.00 -33.49 7.16
CA PHE A 20 -13.27 -32.17 7.70
C PHE A 20 -13.16 -31.07 6.62
N VAL A 21 -12.15 -31.14 5.77
CA VAL A 21 -11.95 -30.21 4.65
C VAL A 21 -13.13 -30.25 3.69
N ASP A 22 -13.62 -31.46 3.33
CA ASP A 22 -14.79 -31.64 2.47
C ASP A 22 -16.01 -30.94 3.07
N ARG A 23 -16.30 -31.15 4.36
CA ARG A 23 -17.39 -30.47 5.05
C ARG A 23 -17.23 -28.95 5.08
N ALA A 24 -16.00 -28.45 5.32
CA ALA A 24 -15.74 -27.02 5.34
C ALA A 24 -16.01 -26.38 3.96
N TYR A 25 -15.65 -27.05 2.86
CA TYR A 25 -15.96 -26.59 1.51
C TYR A 25 -17.44 -26.72 1.14
N GLU A 26 -18.14 -27.75 1.60
CA GLU A 26 -19.60 -27.86 1.45
C GLU A 26 -20.30 -26.66 2.11
N THR A 27 -19.94 -26.37 3.37
CA THR A 27 -20.48 -25.20 4.08
C THR A 27 -20.13 -23.89 3.37
N LEU A 28 -18.90 -23.73 2.86
CA LEU A 28 -18.49 -22.56 2.10
C LEU A 28 -19.34 -22.38 0.83
N ASP A 29 -19.57 -23.45 0.09
CA ASP A 29 -20.36 -23.42 -1.15
C ASP A 29 -21.84 -23.10 -0.86
N GLU A 30 -22.41 -23.64 0.22
CA GLU A 30 -23.76 -23.30 0.69
C GLU A 30 -23.88 -21.82 1.07
N MET A 31 -22.91 -21.28 1.78
CA MET A 31 -22.87 -19.85 2.14
C MET A 31 -22.75 -18.96 0.91
N ARG A 32 -21.93 -19.32 -0.08
CA ARG A 32 -21.82 -18.59 -1.36
C ARG A 32 -23.18 -18.49 -2.07
N VAL A 33 -23.88 -19.62 -2.19
CA VAL A 33 -25.20 -19.70 -2.82
C VAL A 33 -26.21 -18.86 -2.02
N TYR A 34 -26.19 -18.96 -0.69
CA TYR A 34 -27.06 -18.19 0.19
C TYR A 34 -26.86 -16.66 0.01
N TYR A 35 -25.63 -16.16 0.09
CA TYR A 35 -25.37 -14.72 -0.02
C TYR A 35 -25.70 -14.17 -1.42
N ARG A 36 -25.43 -14.92 -2.49
CA ARG A 36 -25.84 -14.55 -3.86
C ARG A 36 -27.35 -14.47 -3.98
N ARG A 37 -28.07 -15.50 -3.52
CA ARG A 37 -29.52 -15.49 -3.55
C ARG A 37 -30.10 -14.33 -2.75
N ARG A 38 -29.57 -14.05 -1.57
CA ARG A 38 -30.03 -12.93 -0.74
C ARG A 38 -29.76 -11.57 -1.39
N GLN A 39 -28.62 -11.43 -2.05
CA GLN A 39 -28.31 -10.23 -2.84
C GLN A 39 -29.37 -10.00 -3.92
N ASP A 40 -29.70 -11.06 -4.69
CA ASP A 40 -30.68 -10.98 -5.77
C ASP A 40 -32.11 -10.74 -5.25
N GLU A 41 -32.50 -11.37 -4.17
CA GLU A 41 -33.80 -11.19 -3.51
C GLU A 41 -33.95 -9.74 -3.04
N VAL A 42 -32.99 -9.23 -2.30
CA VAL A 42 -33.01 -7.85 -1.77
C VAL A 42 -32.94 -6.83 -2.91
N ALA A 43 -32.14 -7.07 -3.95
CA ALA A 43 -32.07 -6.18 -5.10
C ALA A 43 -33.38 -6.13 -5.90
N ALA A 44 -34.15 -7.21 -5.91
CA ALA A 44 -35.45 -7.32 -6.61
C ALA A 44 -36.63 -6.69 -5.86
N GLU A 45 -36.47 -6.40 -4.56
CA GLU A 45 -37.52 -5.78 -3.75
C GLU A 45 -37.84 -4.35 -4.25
N MET A 46 -39.09 -4.15 -4.67
CA MET A 46 -39.58 -2.83 -5.13
C MET A 46 -40.10 -2.01 -3.95
N SER A 47 -39.44 -0.90 -3.63
CA SER A 47 -39.95 0.06 -2.64
C SER A 47 -40.18 1.44 -3.24
N SER A 48 -41.30 2.06 -2.89
CA SER A 48 -41.65 3.43 -3.25
C SER A 48 -41.04 4.46 -2.28
N ASN A 49 -40.64 4.03 -1.09
CA ASN A 49 -40.08 4.89 -0.06
C ASN A 49 -38.57 5.07 -0.26
N PRO A 50 -38.03 6.30 -0.33
CA PRO A 50 -36.59 6.55 -0.52
C PRO A 50 -35.70 5.95 0.58
N SER A 51 -36.13 5.96 1.85
CA SER A 51 -35.35 5.33 2.94
C SER A 51 -35.27 3.81 2.78
N ALA A 52 -36.39 3.15 2.50
CA ALA A 52 -36.43 1.70 2.28
C ALA A 52 -35.66 1.25 1.02
N ARG A 53 -35.54 2.11 -0.01
CA ARG A 53 -34.66 1.82 -1.16
C ARG A 53 -33.20 1.80 -0.76
N ALA A 54 -32.79 2.70 0.09
CA ALA A 54 -31.41 2.79 0.49
C ALA A 54 -31.00 1.70 1.47
N ASP A 55 -31.90 1.30 2.37
CA ASP A 55 -31.69 0.16 3.25
C ASP A 55 -31.54 -1.11 2.41
N ARG A 56 -32.37 -1.28 1.39
CA ARG A 56 -32.28 -2.35 0.41
C ARG A 56 -30.94 -2.35 -0.32
N ASP A 57 -30.53 -1.20 -0.89
CA ASP A 57 -29.31 -1.10 -1.70
C ASP A 57 -28.05 -1.32 -0.83
N ALA A 58 -28.08 -0.85 0.42
CA ALA A 58 -27.03 -1.11 1.39
C ALA A 58 -26.93 -2.61 1.77
N LEU A 59 -28.09 -3.24 1.98
CA LEU A 59 -28.16 -4.67 2.31
C LEU A 59 -27.75 -5.54 1.11
N ALA A 60 -28.15 -5.18 -0.11
CA ALA A 60 -27.74 -5.86 -1.33
C ALA A 60 -26.23 -5.73 -1.56
N ALA A 61 -25.65 -4.55 -1.31
CA ALA A 61 -24.20 -4.35 -1.37
C ALA A 61 -23.46 -5.20 -0.33
N HIS A 62 -23.95 -5.24 0.91
CA HIS A 62 -23.37 -6.07 1.96
C HIS A 62 -23.37 -7.57 1.58
N TYR A 63 -24.50 -8.09 1.11
CA TYR A 63 -24.57 -9.51 0.65
C TYR A 63 -23.66 -9.76 -0.55
N GLY A 64 -23.51 -8.80 -1.47
CA GLY A 64 -22.60 -8.88 -2.61
C GLY A 64 -21.13 -8.91 -2.19
N ASP A 65 -20.75 -8.09 -1.23
CA ASP A 65 -19.39 -8.05 -0.68
C ASP A 65 -19.04 -9.35 0.03
N GLU A 66 -19.95 -9.89 0.86
CA GLU A 66 -19.75 -11.20 1.52
C GLU A 66 -19.67 -12.35 0.52
N ALA A 67 -20.52 -12.36 -0.51
CA ALA A 67 -20.44 -13.36 -1.57
C ALA A 67 -19.08 -13.32 -2.28
N THR A 68 -18.61 -12.11 -2.64
CA THR A 68 -17.32 -11.90 -3.31
C THR A 68 -16.16 -12.33 -2.41
N ARG A 69 -16.24 -12.04 -1.12
CA ARG A 69 -15.25 -12.47 -0.12
C ARG A 69 -15.14 -13.98 -0.06
N LEU A 70 -16.27 -14.70 0.03
CA LEU A 70 -16.29 -16.16 0.09
C LEU A 70 -15.84 -16.80 -1.23
N GLU A 71 -16.15 -16.19 -2.38
CA GLU A 71 -15.70 -16.66 -3.70
C GLU A 71 -14.19 -16.57 -3.88
N SER A 72 -13.54 -15.58 -3.23
CA SER A 72 -12.08 -15.40 -3.32
C SER A 72 -11.27 -16.45 -2.55
N VAL A 73 -11.90 -17.24 -1.68
CA VAL A 73 -11.25 -18.20 -0.78
C VAL A 73 -11.46 -19.65 -1.28
N GLU A 74 -10.95 -19.98 -2.46
CA GLU A 74 -11.04 -21.36 -2.99
C GLU A 74 -9.84 -22.22 -2.59
N ASN A 75 -8.65 -21.64 -2.46
CA ASN A 75 -7.43 -22.36 -2.13
C ASN A 75 -7.11 -22.32 -0.64
N ARG A 76 -6.74 -23.49 -0.07
CA ARG A 76 -6.26 -23.60 1.31
C ARG A 76 -7.22 -23.00 2.34
N LEU A 77 -8.50 -23.33 2.22
CA LEU A 77 -9.52 -22.88 3.16
C LEU A 77 -9.18 -23.26 4.59
N VAL A 78 -8.74 -24.50 4.82
CA VAL A 78 -8.27 -25.03 6.10
C VAL A 78 -6.77 -25.26 6.01
N PHE A 79 -6.01 -24.87 7.03
CA PHE A 79 -4.54 -25.05 7.03
C PHE A 79 -3.95 -25.41 8.39
N GLY A 80 -4.74 -25.42 9.47
CA GLY A 80 -4.23 -25.74 10.78
C GLY A 80 -5.26 -26.29 11.74
N VAL A 81 -4.77 -27.01 12.76
CA VAL A 81 -5.56 -27.46 13.90
C VAL A 81 -4.80 -27.13 15.17
N LEU A 82 -5.49 -26.67 16.19
CA LEU A 82 -4.98 -26.51 17.54
C LEU A 82 -5.72 -27.46 18.48
N ASP A 83 -4.95 -28.26 19.19
CA ASP A 83 -5.41 -29.06 20.31
C ASP A 83 -4.91 -28.43 21.59
N LEU A 84 -5.82 -27.99 22.47
CA LEU A 84 -5.52 -27.31 23.72
C LEU A 84 -5.40 -28.29 24.87
N GLU A 85 -4.70 -27.90 25.92
CA GLU A 85 -4.50 -28.71 27.15
C GLU A 85 -5.81 -29.01 27.86
N ASP A 86 -6.85 -28.20 27.69
CA ASP A 86 -8.19 -28.39 28.27
C ASP A 86 -9.04 -29.43 27.48
N GLY A 87 -8.50 -30.03 26.44
CA GLY A 87 -9.17 -30.99 25.58
C GLY A 87 -9.99 -30.35 24.45
N THR A 88 -9.99 -29.03 24.31
CA THR A 88 -10.64 -28.33 23.20
C THR A 88 -9.79 -28.44 21.96
N SER A 89 -10.43 -28.71 20.80
CA SER A 89 -9.77 -28.75 19.49
C SER A 89 -10.57 -27.93 18.50
N PHE A 90 -9.86 -27.14 17.68
CA PHE A 90 -10.50 -26.37 16.60
C PHE A 90 -9.60 -26.20 15.39
N HIS A 91 -10.25 -26.17 14.23
CA HIS A 91 -9.58 -25.95 12.95
C HIS A 91 -9.45 -24.47 12.65
N ILE A 92 -8.33 -24.09 12.04
CA ILE A 92 -8.01 -22.72 11.65
C ILE A 92 -7.99 -22.65 10.13
N GLY A 93 -8.64 -21.61 9.61
CA GLY A 93 -8.72 -21.38 8.18
C GLY A 93 -8.66 -19.90 7.79
N ARG A 94 -8.79 -19.63 6.51
CA ARG A 94 -8.73 -18.28 5.93
C ARG A 94 -9.92 -17.41 6.28
N VAL A 95 -11.07 -18.04 6.47
CA VAL A 95 -12.33 -17.39 6.88
C VAL A 95 -12.97 -18.21 8.00
N GLY A 96 -13.72 -17.55 8.85
CA GLY A 96 -14.53 -18.24 9.84
C GLY A 96 -15.79 -18.80 9.20
N LEU A 97 -16.09 -20.10 9.46
CA LEU A 97 -17.32 -20.75 9.03
C LEU A 97 -18.07 -21.23 10.27
N ARG A 98 -19.40 -21.14 10.19
CA ARG A 98 -20.31 -21.74 11.16
C ARG A 98 -21.10 -22.87 10.49
N ASP A 99 -21.48 -23.89 11.24
CA ASP A 99 -22.42 -24.88 10.77
C ASP A 99 -23.72 -24.16 10.37
N PHE A 100 -24.04 -24.24 9.09
CA PHE A 100 -25.16 -23.54 8.49
C PHE A 100 -26.32 -24.50 8.34
N ASP A 101 -27.38 -24.30 9.13
CA ASP A 101 -28.64 -25.03 8.91
C ASP A 101 -29.56 -24.15 8.07
N ALA A 102 -29.76 -24.51 6.80
CA ALA A 102 -30.59 -23.75 5.84
C ALA A 102 -32.04 -23.57 6.27
N THR A 103 -32.45 -24.22 7.37
CA THR A 103 -33.79 -24.12 7.93
C THR A 103 -33.97 -23.00 8.93
N ASP A 104 -32.90 -22.36 9.41
CA ASP A 104 -32.98 -21.17 10.23
C ASP A 104 -33.30 -19.94 9.35
N ALA A 105 -34.59 -19.69 9.17
CA ALA A 105 -35.14 -18.65 8.31
C ALA A 105 -34.93 -17.21 8.84
N GLU A 106 -34.35 -17.05 10.01
CA GLU A 106 -33.86 -15.77 10.52
C GLU A 106 -32.36 -15.70 10.32
N ALA A 107 -31.93 -14.71 9.53
CA ALA A 107 -30.56 -14.47 9.18
C ALA A 107 -29.62 -14.75 10.37
N PRO A 108 -28.59 -15.60 10.22
CA PRO A 108 -27.56 -15.62 11.21
C PRO A 108 -27.05 -14.19 11.27
N ALA A 109 -27.35 -13.50 12.33
CA ALA A 109 -26.74 -12.23 12.61
C ALA A 109 -25.25 -12.45 12.46
N LEU A 110 -24.72 -11.99 11.32
CA LEU A 110 -23.31 -11.88 11.03
C LEU A 110 -22.47 -13.03 11.59
N GLY A 111 -21.87 -13.83 10.72
CA GLY A 111 -20.78 -14.75 11.02
C GLY A 111 -19.51 -14.04 11.55
N ILE A 112 -19.70 -12.94 12.19
CA ILE A 112 -18.75 -12.23 13.00
C ILE A 112 -19.10 -12.64 14.42
N THR A 113 -18.28 -13.44 15.07
CA THR A 113 -18.20 -13.38 16.51
C THR A 113 -18.09 -11.90 16.81
N PRO A 114 -19.00 -11.27 17.58
CA PRO A 114 -18.68 -9.97 18.12
C PRO A 114 -17.36 -10.21 18.84
N ALA A 115 -16.28 -9.57 18.37
CA ALA A 115 -15.12 -9.40 19.19
C ALA A 115 -15.72 -8.86 20.47
N LEU A 116 -15.57 -9.58 21.57
CA LEU A 116 -15.94 -9.11 22.90
C LEU A 116 -15.50 -7.67 22.94
N SER A 117 -16.46 -6.76 23.07
CA SER A 117 -16.22 -5.33 22.95
C SER A 117 -14.99 -4.97 23.76
N PRO A 118 -14.02 -4.21 23.23
CA PRO A 118 -12.78 -3.89 23.94
C PRO A 118 -12.98 -2.97 25.15
N THR A 119 -14.21 -2.74 25.59
CA THR A 119 -14.55 -1.80 26.65
C THR A 119 -14.66 -2.41 28.04
N GLU A 120 -14.42 -3.70 28.20
CA GLU A 120 -14.22 -4.26 29.54
C GLU A 120 -12.75 -4.67 29.69
N ASN A 121 -11.92 -3.70 30.13
CA ASN A 121 -10.71 -4.03 30.85
C ASN A 121 -11.14 -4.78 32.13
N PRO A 122 -10.80 -6.07 32.32
CA PRO A 122 -10.93 -6.67 33.61
C PRO A 122 -9.96 -5.94 34.54
N PRO A 123 -10.39 -5.56 35.75
CA PRO A 123 -9.45 -5.07 36.74
C PRO A 123 -8.44 -6.17 37.03
N ASP A 124 -7.19 -5.77 37.28
CA ASP A 124 -6.07 -6.57 37.72
C ASP A 124 -6.51 -7.85 38.43
N ALA A 125 -6.56 -8.95 37.72
CA ALA A 125 -6.86 -10.26 38.29
C ALA A 125 -5.57 -11.05 38.34
N THR A 126 -4.94 -11.00 39.51
CA THR A 126 -4.13 -12.09 40.05
C THR A 126 -4.74 -13.43 39.67
N LEU A 127 -3.91 -14.31 39.14
CA LEU A 127 -4.18 -15.71 38.84
C LEU A 127 -4.72 -16.43 40.06
N GLU A 128 -6.02 -16.53 40.21
CA GLU A 128 -6.66 -17.52 41.02
C GLU A 128 -7.46 -18.46 40.13
N THR A 129 -7.03 -19.71 40.15
CA THR A 129 -7.69 -20.85 39.55
C THR A 129 -9.10 -21.01 40.14
N PRO A 130 -10.17 -21.05 39.34
CA PRO A 130 -11.46 -21.57 39.83
C PRO A 130 -11.46 -23.07 39.70
N ALA A 131 -11.67 -23.71 40.85
CA ALA A 131 -11.91 -25.11 40.97
C ALA A 131 -13.29 -25.51 40.42
N ALA A 132 -13.27 -26.64 39.75
CA ALA A 132 -14.31 -27.67 39.60
C ALA A 132 -15.78 -27.24 39.32
N SER A 133 -16.22 -27.65 38.13
CA SER A 133 -17.53 -28.25 37.84
C SER A 133 -18.80 -27.52 38.30
N GLU A 134 -19.31 -26.63 37.47
CA GLU A 134 -20.77 -26.53 37.28
C GLU A 134 -21.14 -27.11 35.92
N LYS A 135 -21.86 -28.21 35.96
CA LYS A 135 -22.53 -28.78 34.82
C LYS A 135 -23.61 -27.78 34.38
N LEU A 136 -23.37 -27.14 33.23
CA LEU A 136 -24.43 -26.44 32.50
C LEU A 136 -25.41 -27.51 31.96
N GLU A 137 -26.57 -27.59 32.61
CA GLU A 137 -27.71 -28.35 32.09
C GLU A 137 -28.11 -27.76 30.73
N GLU A 138 -27.97 -28.57 29.69
CA GLU A 138 -28.49 -28.25 28.34
C GLU A 138 -30.00 -28.05 28.41
N LYS A 139 -30.47 -26.85 28.19
CA LYS A 139 -31.87 -26.58 27.84
C LYS A 139 -32.03 -26.94 26.36
N PRO A 140 -32.91 -27.90 25.99
CA PRO A 140 -33.19 -28.19 24.59
C PRO A 140 -34.08 -27.06 24.04
N GLY A 141 -33.56 -26.27 23.09
CA GLY A 141 -34.39 -25.32 22.37
C GLY A 141 -33.75 -24.07 21.78
N GLU A 142 -32.47 -23.82 22.01
CA GLU A 142 -31.78 -22.76 21.27
C GLU A 142 -30.65 -23.42 20.44
N GLY A 143 -30.77 -23.39 19.12
CA GLY A 143 -29.77 -23.89 18.17
C GLY A 143 -28.49 -23.06 18.29
N VAL A 144 -27.56 -23.51 19.12
CA VAL A 144 -26.22 -22.92 19.21
C VAL A 144 -25.49 -23.27 17.91
N SER A 145 -25.41 -22.33 16.99
CA SER A 145 -24.63 -22.46 15.76
C SER A 145 -23.17 -22.78 16.11
N ARG A 146 -22.75 -24.02 15.88
CA ARG A 146 -21.40 -24.49 16.22
C ARG A 146 -20.38 -23.89 15.25
N GLN A 147 -19.34 -23.21 15.77
CA GLN A 147 -18.21 -22.76 14.99
C GLN A 147 -17.52 -23.96 14.32
N LEU A 148 -17.54 -24.02 12.99
CA LEU A 148 -16.90 -25.08 12.22
C LEU A 148 -15.43 -24.77 11.97
N LEU A 149 -15.12 -23.55 11.51
CA LEU A 149 -13.78 -23.12 11.15
C LEU A 149 -13.50 -21.75 11.77
N VAL A 150 -12.37 -21.61 12.46
CA VAL A 150 -11.93 -20.36 13.09
C VAL A 150 -11.12 -19.54 12.08
N ASP A 151 -11.45 -18.26 11.97
CA ASP A 151 -10.66 -17.32 11.16
C ASP A 151 -9.26 -17.13 11.76
N TRP A 152 -8.23 -17.19 10.96
CA TRP A 152 -6.83 -17.03 11.38
C TRP A 152 -6.55 -15.68 12.07
N ARG A 153 -7.35 -14.65 11.78
CA ARG A 153 -7.25 -13.32 12.39
C ARG A 153 -7.82 -13.27 13.80
N ALA A 154 -8.68 -14.18 14.16
CA ALA A 154 -9.29 -14.24 15.47
C ALA A 154 -8.21 -14.38 16.59
N LYS A 155 -8.46 -13.77 17.74
CA LYS A 155 -7.53 -13.83 18.87
C LYS A 155 -7.27 -15.26 19.33
N VAL A 156 -8.26 -16.13 19.28
CA VAL A 156 -8.14 -17.55 19.65
C VAL A 156 -7.22 -18.34 18.72
N ALA A 157 -6.97 -17.85 17.47
CA ALA A 157 -6.01 -18.47 16.54
C ALA A 157 -4.55 -18.00 16.77
N GLN A 158 -4.32 -16.99 17.63
CA GLN A 158 -2.98 -16.46 17.89
C GLN A 158 -1.98 -17.54 18.34
N PRO A 159 -2.33 -18.50 19.20
CA PRO A 159 -1.38 -19.55 19.64
C PRO A 159 -0.89 -20.44 18.50
N PHE A 160 -1.64 -20.54 17.39
CA PHE A 160 -1.18 -21.27 16.20
C PHE A 160 0.13 -20.70 15.64
N TYR A 161 0.36 -19.40 15.77
CA TYR A 161 1.54 -18.71 15.25
C TYR A 161 2.60 -18.44 16.30
N GLN A 162 2.21 -18.23 17.56
CA GLN A 162 3.11 -17.74 18.61
C GLN A 162 3.49 -18.79 19.64
N ALA A 163 2.74 -19.88 19.79
CA ALA A 163 3.05 -20.92 20.74
C ALA A 163 4.38 -21.62 20.39
N THR A 164 5.20 -21.83 21.41
CA THR A 164 6.50 -22.52 21.31
C THR A 164 6.62 -23.52 22.44
N ALA A 165 7.57 -24.46 22.35
CA ALA A 165 7.84 -25.42 23.43
C ALA A 165 8.20 -24.73 24.78
N VAL A 166 8.73 -23.49 24.73
CA VAL A 166 9.04 -22.69 25.93
C VAL A 166 7.84 -21.90 26.44
N ALA A 167 6.94 -21.49 25.53
CA ALA A 167 5.73 -20.73 25.85
C ALA A 167 4.53 -21.35 25.08
N PRO A 168 3.97 -22.47 25.54
CA PRO A 168 2.97 -23.24 24.79
C PRO A 168 1.60 -22.56 24.71
N MET A 169 1.34 -21.52 25.49
CA MET A 169 0.08 -20.74 25.46
C MET A 169 -1.19 -21.60 25.57
N GLY A 170 -1.13 -22.70 26.33
CA GLY A 170 -2.23 -23.66 26.51
C GLY A 170 -2.40 -24.65 25.35
N VAL A 171 -1.50 -24.68 24.39
CA VAL A 171 -1.50 -25.61 23.27
C VAL A 171 -0.63 -26.81 23.59
N TRP A 172 -1.18 -28.03 23.50
CA TRP A 172 -0.37 -29.23 23.64
C TRP A 172 0.08 -29.79 22.28
N LYS A 173 -0.75 -29.59 21.22
CA LYS A 173 -0.39 -30.02 19.88
C LYS A 173 -0.89 -29.00 18.85
N ARG A 174 -0.04 -28.71 17.88
CA ARG A 174 -0.33 -27.94 16.70
C ARG A 174 -0.17 -28.83 15.47
N ARG A 175 -1.16 -28.82 14.57
CA ARG A 175 -1.12 -29.57 13.32
C ARG A 175 -1.17 -28.59 12.16
N HIS A 176 -0.22 -28.70 11.23
CA HIS A 176 -0.27 -28.06 9.93
C HIS A 176 -0.92 -28.96 8.91
N VAL A 177 -1.93 -28.46 8.19
CA VAL A 177 -2.66 -29.19 7.14
C VAL A 177 -2.31 -28.57 5.80
N ALA A 178 -1.58 -29.29 4.96
CA ALA A 178 -1.23 -28.83 3.63
C ALA A 178 -2.28 -29.34 2.64
N THR A 179 -2.95 -28.42 1.96
CA THR A 179 -3.95 -28.73 0.94
C THR A 179 -3.52 -28.24 -0.44
N SER A 180 -3.98 -28.96 -1.48
CA SER A 180 -3.90 -28.52 -2.88
C SER A 180 -5.32 -28.46 -3.42
N LEU A 181 -5.82 -27.25 -3.68
CA LEU A 181 -7.26 -27.01 -3.86
C LEU A 181 -8.04 -27.58 -2.66
N ARG A 182 -8.91 -28.57 -2.89
CA ARG A 182 -9.75 -29.19 -1.86
C ARG A 182 -9.17 -30.51 -1.31
N GLU A 183 -7.99 -30.94 -1.79
CA GLU A 183 -7.36 -32.20 -1.37
C GLU A 183 -6.29 -31.97 -0.31
N VAL A 184 -6.28 -32.77 0.75
CA VAL A 184 -5.25 -32.80 1.78
C VAL A 184 -4.05 -33.57 1.27
N VAL A 185 -2.93 -32.89 1.11
CA VAL A 185 -1.68 -33.47 0.58
C VAL A 185 -0.81 -34.05 1.69
N SER A 186 -0.71 -33.34 2.82
CA SER A 186 0.07 -33.79 3.98
C SER A 186 -0.44 -33.14 5.27
N VAL A 187 -0.13 -33.80 6.39
CA VAL A 187 -0.32 -33.26 7.73
C VAL A 187 1.00 -33.33 8.50
N GLU A 188 1.30 -32.32 9.31
CA GLU A 188 2.50 -32.29 10.15
C GLU A 188 2.10 -31.91 11.57
N ASP A 189 2.44 -32.75 12.55
CA ASP A 189 2.11 -32.53 13.96
C ASP A 189 3.36 -32.03 14.73
N GLU A 190 3.15 -30.97 15.52
CA GLU A 190 4.14 -30.42 16.43
C GLU A 190 3.59 -30.47 17.86
N LEU A 191 4.32 -31.15 18.77
CA LEU A 191 3.97 -31.25 20.18
C LEU A 191 4.65 -30.15 20.97
N LEU A 192 3.87 -29.35 21.69
CA LEU A 192 4.32 -28.18 22.45
C LEU A 192 4.29 -28.40 23.98
N ALA A 193 3.81 -29.57 24.46
CA ALA A 193 3.66 -29.85 25.88
C ALA A 193 5.00 -29.92 26.59
N SER A 194 5.08 -29.31 27.77
CA SER A 194 6.20 -29.33 28.69
C SER A 194 6.51 -30.75 29.17
N GLY A 195 7.54 -31.37 28.58
CA GLY A 195 7.96 -32.74 28.98
C GLY A 195 8.75 -33.48 27.87
N ALA A 196 8.82 -32.96 26.65
CA ALA A 196 9.68 -33.50 25.64
C ALA A 196 11.15 -33.13 25.91
N ASP A 197 12.05 -34.13 25.81
CA ASP A 197 13.49 -34.02 26.06
C ASP A 197 14.09 -32.72 25.54
N THR A 198 14.90 -32.07 26.39
CA THR A 198 15.56 -30.78 26.11
C THR A 198 16.46 -30.75 24.87
N ASP A 199 16.81 -31.90 24.30
CA ASP A 199 17.58 -32.00 23.04
C ASP A 199 16.73 -31.75 21.77
N ALA A 200 15.39 -31.98 21.83
CA ALA A 200 14.50 -31.66 20.73
C ALA A 200 14.15 -30.16 20.66
N ALA A 201 14.22 -29.45 21.78
CA ALA A 201 13.94 -28.02 21.86
C ALA A 201 14.98 -27.13 21.16
N GLN A 202 16.20 -27.61 20.97
CA GLN A 202 17.25 -26.86 20.27
C GLN A 202 17.15 -26.94 18.74
N THR A 203 16.41 -27.92 18.21
CA THR A 203 16.19 -28.10 16.78
C THR A 203 14.91 -27.40 16.28
N ALA A 204 14.02 -27.02 17.15
CA ALA A 204 12.72 -26.42 16.81
C ALA A 204 12.79 -24.87 16.65
N SER A 205 13.78 -24.36 15.91
CA SER A 205 13.91 -22.90 15.75
C SER A 205 12.94 -22.29 14.71
N LEU A 206 12.30 -23.10 13.89
CA LEU A 206 11.33 -22.64 12.87
C LEU A 206 10.01 -23.41 13.04
N GLN A 207 8.93 -22.67 13.25
CA GLN A 207 7.59 -23.25 13.39
C GLN A 207 7.12 -23.80 12.04
N GLY A 208 6.66 -25.06 11.99
CA GLY A 208 6.20 -25.68 10.75
C GLY A 208 7.29 -25.76 9.67
N GLU A 209 8.49 -26.11 10.03
CA GLU A 209 9.67 -26.11 9.14
C GLU A 209 9.41 -26.91 7.86
N GLY A 210 8.77 -28.05 7.95
CA GLY A 210 8.42 -28.89 6.79
C GLY A 210 7.45 -28.18 5.83
N ALA A 211 6.36 -27.61 6.34
CA ALA A 211 5.38 -26.87 5.56
C ALA A 211 5.99 -25.61 4.94
N LEU A 212 6.83 -24.90 5.71
CA LEU A 212 7.58 -23.74 5.25
C LEU A 212 8.56 -24.12 4.13
N MET A 213 9.37 -25.16 4.33
CA MET A 213 10.34 -25.63 3.32
C MET A 213 9.65 -26.14 2.05
N ALA A 214 8.53 -26.84 2.17
CA ALA A 214 7.72 -27.24 1.03
C ALA A 214 7.15 -26.03 0.26
N ALA A 215 6.69 -25.00 0.96
CA ALA A 215 6.24 -23.75 0.34
C ALA A 215 7.37 -23.00 -0.38
N LEU A 216 8.56 -22.95 0.22
CA LEU A 216 9.74 -22.30 -0.32
C LEU A 216 10.37 -23.02 -1.52
N SER A 217 10.16 -24.35 -1.64
CA SER A 217 10.76 -25.16 -2.72
C SER A 217 9.94 -25.16 -4.02
N ARG A 218 8.70 -24.63 -4.01
CA ARG A 218 7.87 -24.55 -5.21
C ARG A 218 8.46 -23.60 -6.25
N ALA A 219 8.31 -23.95 -7.54
CA ALA A 219 8.69 -23.09 -8.66
C ALA A 219 7.90 -21.76 -8.62
N ARG A 220 8.54 -20.66 -8.99
CA ARG A 220 7.91 -19.35 -9.03
C ARG A 220 6.99 -19.21 -10.24
N SER A 221 5.73 -18.93 -9.99
CA SER A 221 4.71 -18.66 -11.04
C SER A 221 4.64 -17.18 -11.42
N GLY A 222 5.53 -16.33 -10.87
CA GLY A 222 5.43 -14.88 -11.00
C GLY A 222 4.28 -14.26 -10.18
N GLN A 223 3.69 -15.05 -9.28
CA GLN A 223 2.61 -14.61 -8.39
C GLN A 223 3.01 -14.76 -6.92
N MET A 224 2.63 -13.81 -6.09
CA MET A 224 2.80 -13.92 -4.65
C MET A 224 1.81 -14.97 -4.11
N SER A 225 2.32 -16.03 -3.49
CA SER A 225 1.49 -16.90 -2.68
C SER A 225 1.27 -16.25 -1.32
N ASP A 226 0.07 -16.36 -0.76
CA ASP A 226 -0.12 -15.94 0.63
C ASP A 226 0.67 -16.84 1.57
N ILE A 227 1.05 -16.27 2.72
CA ILE A 227 1.85 -16.94 3.73
C ILE A 227 1.07 -17.30 4.99
N VAL A 228 -0.28 -17.21 4.96
CA VAL A 228 -1.11 -17.39 6.17
C VAL A 228 -0.76 -18.67 6.92
N SER A 229 -0.56 -19.78 6.22
CA SER A 229 -0.22 -21.07 6.83
C SER A 229 1.23 -21.18 7.30
N THR A 230 2.11 -20.23 6.96
CA THR A 230 3.57 -20.27 7.23
C THR A 230 4.09 -19.01 7.92
N ILE A 231 3.17 -18.18 8.47
CA ILE A 231 3.52 -17.00 9.26
C ILE A 231 4.32 -17.46 10.48
N GLN A 232 5.47 -16.84 10.70
CA GLN A 232 6.33 -17.10 11.84
C GLN A 232 6.00 -16.16 13.02
N ALA A 233 6.40 -16.52 14.23
CA ALA A 233 6.07 -15.77 15.44
C ALA A 233 6.51 -14.30 15.40
N GLU A 234 7.67 -13.99 14.81
CA GLU A 234 8.13 -12.61 14.62
C GLU A 234 7.20 -11.83 13.69
N GLN A 235 6.72 -12.48 12.63
CA GLN A 235 5.81 -11.88 11.65
C GLN A 235 4.40 -11.67 12.26
N ASP A 236 3.88 -12.66 12.98
CA ASP A 236 2.56 -12.58 13.61
C ASP A 236 2.51 -11.47 14.67
N ARG A 237 3.59 -11.26 15.44
CA ARG A 237 3.70 -10.15 16.39
C ARG A 237 3.53 -8.80 15.69
N VAL A 238 4.19 -8.60 14.54
CA VAL A 238 4.06 -7.40 13.72
C VAL A 238 2.62 -7.25 13.20
N ILE A 239 2.04 -8.34 12.69
CA ILE A 239 0.68 -8.35 12.12
C ILE A 239 -0.34 -7.90 13.17
N ARG A 240 -0.23 -8.37 14.41
CA ARG A 240 -1.18 -8.09 15.51
C ARG A 240 -0.85 -6.87 16.36
N SER A 241 0.17 -6.10 16.02
CA SER A 241 0.49 -4.84 16.72
C SER A 241 -0.66 -3.84 16.67
N ASP A 242 -0.74 -2.91 17.63
CA ASP A 242 -1.81 -1.92 17.78
C ASP A 242 -2.04 -1.09 16.50
N LEU A 243 -3.32 -0.77 16.21
CA LEU A 243 -3.73 0.07 15.09
C LEU A 243 -3.16 1.49 15.19
N ASN A 244 -3.17 2.08 16.38
CA ASN A 244 -2.83 3.50 16.57
C ASN A 244 -1.32 3.77 16.62
N ALA A 245 -0.48 2.78 16.34
CA ALA A 245 0.96 2.92 16.31
C ALA A 245 1.45 3.47 14.96
N PHE A 246 2.51 4.29 15.01
CA PHE A 246 3.38 4.50 13.86
C PHE A 246 4.43 3.38 13.90
N LEU A 247 4.12 2.28 13.22
CA LEU A 247 4.93 1.07 13.23
C LEU A 247 5.92 1.08 12.07
N VAL A 248 7.20 0.91 12.38
CA VAL A 248 8.27 0.73 11.39
C VAL A 248 8.83 -0.67 11.49
N VAL A 249 8.78 -1.39 10.39
CA VAL A 249 9.28 -2.76 10.28
C VAL A 249 10.52 -2.76 9.40
N GLN A 250 11.68 -2.84 10.05
CA GLN A 250 12.94 -3.05 9.37
C GLN A 250 13.13 -4.53 9.06
N GLY A 251 13.32 -4.86 7.81
CA GLY A 251 13.61 -6.24 7.43
C GLY A 251 14.47 -6.28 6.17
N GLY A 252 15.45 -7.15 6.14
CA GLY A 252 16.25 -7.34 4.95
C GLY A 252 15.51 -8.01 3.79
N PRO A 253 16.18 -8.26 2.68
CA PRO A 253 15.61 -8.98 1.55
C PRO A 253 15.09 -10.35 1.96
N GLY A 254 13.94 -10.76 1.45
CA GLY A 254 13.40 -12.10 1.66
C GLY A 254 12.87 -12.40 3.07
N THR A 255 12.74 -11.42 3.95
CA THR A 255 12.16 -11.59 5.30
C THR A 255 10.62 -11.60 5.30
N GLY A 256 9.98 -11.37 4.16
CA GLY A 256 8.53 -11.35 4.03
C GLY A 256 7.87 -10.03 4.40
N LYS A 257 8.59 -8.90 4.41
CA LYS A 257 8.07 -7.55 4.74
C LYS A 257 6.74 -7.22 4.10
N THR A 258 6.67 -7.31 2.78
CA THR A 258 5.45 -7.02 2.00
C THR A 258 4.28 -7.92 2.42
N ALA A 259 4.56 -9.22 2.58
CA ALA A 259 3.54 -10.17 3.01
C ALA A 259 3.02 -9.84 4.41
N VAL A 260 3.92 -9.54 5.36
CA VAL A 260 3.56 -9.11 6.72
C VAL A 260 2.73 -7.83 6.68
N ALA A 261 3.11 -6.84 5.87
CA ALA A 261 2.38 -5.58 5.73
C ALA A 261 0.94 -5.80 5.22
N LEU A 262 0.76 -6.67 4.22
CA LEU A 262 -0.56 -6.99 3.66
C LEU A 262 -1.43 -7.79 4.62
N HIS A 263 -0.83 -8.79 5.30
CA HIS A 263 -1.55 -9.56 6.31
C HIS A 263 -1.94 -8.69 7.51
N ARG A 264 -1.08 -7.72 7.88
CA ARG A 264 -1.43 -6.74 8.90
C ARG A 264 -2.60 -5.84 8.44
N ALA A 265 -2.60 -5.37 7.19
CA ALA A 265 -3.73 -4.61 6.64
C ALA A 265 -5.04 -5.41 6.76
N ALA A 266 -5.02 -6.70 6.36
CA ALA A 266 -6.16 -7.59 6.47
C ALA A 266 -6.56 -7.84 7.94
N TYR A 267 -5.60 -8.02 8.84
CA TYR A 267 -5.86 -8.16 10.27
C TYR A 267 -6.51 -6.91 10.87
N LEU A 268 -6.00 -5.72 10.54
CA LEU A 268 -6.53 -4.45 11.05
C LEU A 268 -7.95 -4.19 10.56
N LEU A 269 -8.25 -4.46 9.28
CA LEU A 269 -9.60 -4.38 8.72
C LEU A 269 -10.56 -5.33 9.42
N TYR A 270 -10.09 -6.51 9.79
CA TYR A 270 -10.87 -7.48 10.54
C TYR A 270 -11.10 -7.05 11.99
N ALA A 271 -10.01 -6.69 12.71
CA ALA A 271 -10.03 -6.42 14.15
C ALA A 271 -10.62 -5.05 14.50
N HIS A 272 -10.54 -4.07 13.59
CA HIS A 272 -10.98 -2.68 13.77
C HIS A 272 -11.97 -2.24 12.69
N ARG A 273 -12.87 -3.15 12.30
CA ARG A 273 -13.85 -2.94 11.22
C ARG A 273 -14.67 -1.66 11.41
N ASP A 274 -15.17 -1.41 12.62
CA ASP A 274 -16.00 -0.25 12.94
C ASP A 274 -15.30 1.09 12.61
N GLN A 275 -13.99 1.16 12.76
CA GLN A 275 -13.18 2.35 12.50
C GLN A 275 -12.75 2.43 11.03
N LEU A 276 -12.36 1.32 10.43
CA LEU A 276 -11.73 1.27 9.11
C LEU A 276 -12.71 1.10 7.95
N ASP A 277 -13.91 0.56 8.19
CA ASP A 277 -14.89 0.25 7.15
C ASP A 277 -15.33 1.48 6.34
N SER A 278 -15.36 2.65 6.97
CA SER A 278 -15.76 3.91 6.33
C SER A 278 -14.60 4.71 5.73
N GLN A 279 -13.38 4.49 6.20
CA GLN A 279 -12.18 5.24 5.81
C GLN A 279 -11.25 4.44 4.90
N GLY A 280 -11.27 3.12 5.04
CA GLY A 280 -10.41 2.20 4.30
C GLY A 280 -8.95 2.24 4.73
N VAL A 281 -8.17 1.33 4.13
CA VAL A 281 -6.72 1.25 4.28
C VAL A 281 -6.06 1.61 2.96
N LEU A 282 -5.08 2.51 2.98
CA LEU A 282 -4.26 2.84 1.82
C LEU A 282 -2.98 2.02 1.84
N VAL A 283 -2.66 1.37 0.72
CA VAL A 283 -1.37 0.72 0.49
C VAL A 283 -0.59 1.49 -0.56
N ILE A 284 0.58 1.98 -0.19
CA ILE A 284 1.52 2.65 -1.09
C ILE A 284 2.59 1.66 -1.51
N GLY A 285 2.71 1.48 -2.82
CA GLY A 285 3.75 0.64 -3.43
C GLY A 285 4.68 1.42 -4.37
N PRO A 286 5.86 0.85 -4.69
CA PRO A 286 6.88 1.52 -5.49
C PRO A 286 6.50 1.70 -6.96
N ASN A 287 5.70 0.81 -7.53
CA ASN A 287 5.29 0.86 -8.94
C ASN A 287 4.02 0.05 -9.22
N HIS A 288 3.44 0.25 -10.40
CA HIS A 288 2.20 -0.43 -10.83
C HIS A 288 2.32 -1.96 -10.95
N THR A 289 3.48 -2.47 -11.35
CA THR A 289 3.71 -3.92 -11.46
C THR A 289 3.61 -4.57 -10.09
N PHE A 290 4.19 -3.94 -9.09
CA PHE A 290 4.12 -4.36 -7.70
C PHE A 290 2.68 -4.26 -7.16
N LEU A 291 1.96 -3.18 -7.44
CA LEU A 291 0.57 -3.03 -6.99
C LEU A 291 -0.36 -4.07 -7.61
N ARG A 292 -0.24 -4.36 -8.92
CA ARG A 292 -0.99 -5.46 -9.57
C ARG A 292 -0.72 -6.82 -8.93
N TYR A 293 0.49 -7.01 -8.44
CA TYR A 293 0.89 -8.20 -7.72
C TYR A 293 0.17 -8.29 -6.35
N ILE A 294 0.09 -7.19 -5.62
CA ILE A 294 -0.61 -7.06 -4.33
C ILE A 294 -2.14 -7.23 -4.49
N GLU A 295 -2.73 -6.58 -5.49
CA GLU A 295 -4.17 -6.59 -5.73
C GLU A 295 -4.76 -8.00 -5.92
N ARG A 296 -3.94 -8.99 -6.23
CA ARG A 296 -4.34 -10.39 -6.31
C ARG A 296 -4.32 -11.10 -4.95
N VAL A 297 -3.49 -10.63 -4.02
CA VAL A 297 -3.34 -11.25 -2.68
C VAL A 297 -4.44 -10.77 -1.74
N LEU A 298 -4.82 -9.50 -1.77
CA LEU A 298 -5.78 -8.91 -0.85
C LEU A 298 -7.18 -9.57 -0.89
N PRO A 299 -7.79 -9.83 -2.06
CA PRO A 299 -9.05 -10.57 -2.11
C PRO A 299 -8.94 -11.98 -1.52
N ALA A 300 -7.80 -12.67 -1.73
CA ALA A 300 -7.55 -13.99 -1.14
C ALA A 300 -7.46 -13.95 0.39
N LEU A 301 -7.21 -12.77 0.99
CA LEU A 301 -7.29 -12.53 2.43
C LEU A 301 -8.69 -12.10 2.89
N GLY A 302 -9.67 -12.02 1.97
CA GLY A 302 -11.06 -11.70 2.26
C GLY A 302 -11.36 -10.21 2.49
N GLU A 303 -10.52 -9.30 1.98
CA GLU A 303 -10.68 -7.87 2.24
C GLU A 303 -10.88 -7.05 0.96
N THR A 304 -11.90 -6.17 0.97
CA THR A 304 -12.27 -5.28 -0.15
C THR A 304 -12.06 -3.80 0.18
N GLY A 305 -11.81 -3.47 1.45
CA GLY A 305 -11.62 -2.09 1.94
C GLY A 305 -10.22 -1.52 1.74
N VAL A 306 -9.41 -2.08 0.83
CA VAL A 306 -8.04 -1.65 0.58
C VAL A 306 -7.92 -0.88 -0.73
N VAL A 307 -7.24 0.25 -0.68
CA VAL A 307 -6.90 1.08 -1.85
C VAL A 307 -5.40 0.99 -2.08
N SER A 308 -4.99 0.55 -3.26
CA SER A 308 -3.57 0.43 -3.64
C SER A 308 -3.21 1.54 -4.63
N LEU A 309 -2.20 2.36 -4.29
CA LEU A 309 -1.74 3.49 -5.11
C LEU A 309 -0.21 3.57 -5.11
N THR A 310 0.34 4.11 -6.19
CA THR A 310 1.68 4.71 -6.19
C THR A 310 1.58 6.17 -5.73
N ILE A 311 2.70 6.77 -5.34
CA ILE A 311 2.74 8.22 -5.04
C ILE A 311 2.22 9.03 -6.24
N GLY A 312 2.59 8.64 -7.46
CA GLY A 312 2.16 9.29 -8.69
C GLY A 312 0.64 9.34 -8.90
N GLU A 313 -0.11 8.44 -8.29
CA GLU A 313 -1.58 8.35 -8.36
C GLU A 313 -2.31 9.06 -7.24
N CYS A 314 -1.58 9.55 -6.23
CA CYS A 314 -2.20 10.22 -5.08
C CYS A 314 -2.85 11.59 -5.43
N PHE A 315 -2.70 12.06 -6.66
CA PHE A 315 -3.37 13.26 -7.15
C PHE A 315 -4.31 12.91 -8.29
N PRO A 316 -5.63 12.80 -8.05
CA PRO A 316 -6.61 12.40 -9.07
C PRO A 316 -6.65 13.35 -10.26
N GLY A 317 -6.80 12.78 -11.46
CA GLY A 317 -6.93 13.57 -12.71
C GLY A 317 -5.62 14.03 -13.32
N VAL A 318 -4.48 13.67 -12.75
CA VAL A 318 -3.14 13.92 -13.33
C VAL A 318 -2.49 12.60 -13.69
N HIS A 319 -2.10 12.46 -14.96
CA HIS A 319 -1.30 11.32 -15.40
C HIS A 319 0.18 11.66 -15.25
N THR A 320 0.92 10.77 -14.63
CA THR A 320 2.34 10.96 -14.34
C THR A 320 3.23 9.99 -15.09
N VAL A 321 4.45 10.43 -15.38
CA VAL A 321 5.55 9.60 -15.86
C VAL A 321 6.61 9.50 -14.77
N SER A 322 7.53 8.54 -14.89
CA SER A 322 8.62 8.40 -13.91
C SER A 322 9.60 9.57 -14.00
N GLU A 323 10.05 10.07 -12.85
CA GLU A 323 11.04 11.14 -12.78
C GLU A 323 12.46 10.59 -12.94
N ARG A 324 13.34 11.42 -13.50
CA ARG A 324 14.79 11.13 -13.56
C ARG A 324 15.39 11.16 -12.14
N PRO A 325 16.32 10.24 -11.82
CA PRO A 325 16.88 10.14 -10.47
C PRO A 325 17.47 11.44 -9.94
N GLU A 326 18.14 12.22 -10.79
CA GLU A 326 18.80 13.47 -10.40
C GLU A 326 17.80 14.56 -9.97
N LEU A 327 16.61 14.58 -10.56
CA LEU A 327 15.56 15.55 -10.24
C LEU A 327 14.65 15.08 -9.11
N ARG A 328 14.55 13.76 -8.89
CA ARG A 328 13.71 13.18 -7.85
C ARG A 328 14.09 13.69 -6.47
N ALA A 329 15.38 13.71 -6.15
CA ALA A 329 15.88 14.25 -4.88
C ALA A 329 15.54 15.74 -4.71
N LEU A 330 15.72 16.56 -5.75
CA LEU A 330 15.42 17.99 -5.72
C LEU A 330 13.91 18.26 -5.55
N LYS A 331 13.04 17.49 -6.23
CA LYS A 331 11.58 17.63 -6.11
C LYS A 331 11.04 17.06 -4.80
N GLY A 332 11.74 16.09 -4.21
CA GLY A 332 11.41 15.51 -2.92
C GLY A 332 11.80 16.37 -1.70
N ASP A 333 12.50 17.48 -1.91
CA ASP A 333 12.98 18.36 -0.84
C ASP A 333 11.86 19.20 -0.23
N THR A 334 11.78 19.26 1.09
CA THR A 334 10.79 20.05 1.85
C THR A 334 10.89 21.57 1.60
N ARG A 335 11.97 22.05 1.01
CA ARG A 335 12.08 23.45 0.54
C ARG A 335 10.94 23.83 -0.41
N TRP A 336 10.35 22.88 -1.10
CA TRP A 336 9.16 23.08 -1.94
C TRP A 336 7.96 23.63 -1.20
N ILE A 337 7.81 23.37 0.10
CA ILE A 337 6.73 23.93 0.92
C ILE A 337 6.83 25.47 0.92
N LYS A 338 8.06 26.00 1.04
CA LYS A 338 8.31 27.44 0.99
C LYS A 338 8.11 28.01 -0.41
N VAL A 339 8.56 27.30 -1.45
CA VAL A 339 8.37 27.70 -2.84
C VAL A 339 6.88 27.73 -3.20
N ALA A 340 6.12 26.72 -2.81
CA ALA A 340 4.67 26.66 -3.03
C ALA A 340 3.94 27.83 -2.34
N ALA A 341 4.27 28.10 -1.08
CA ALA A 341 3.71 29.23 -0.34
C ALA A 341 4.04 30.58 -1.01
N ALA A 342 5.29 30.78 -1.45
CA ALA A 342 5.71 31.98 -2.16
C ALA A 342 5.01 32.12 -3.52
N ALA A 343 4.86 31.04 -4.26
CA ALA A 343 4.17 31.01 -5.55
C ALA A 343 2.67 31.39 -5.42
N VAL A 344 2.00 30.88 -4.41
CA VAL A 344 0.60 31.23 -4.13
C VAL A 344 0.46 32.66 -3.65
N ALA A 345 1.39 33.15 -2.81
CA ALA A 345 1.40 34.54 -2.37
C ALA A 345 1.59 35.52 -3.53
N ASP A 346 2.41 35.16 -4.55
CA ASP A 346 2.66 36.01 -5.72
C ASP A 346 1.45 36.15 -6.66
N LEU A 347 0.39 35.35 -6.49
CA LEU A 347 -0.88 35.48 -7.21
C LEU A 347 -1.70 36.71 -6.75
N LYS A 348 -1.34 37.32 -5.61
CA LYS A 348 -1.91 38.55 -5.10
C LYS A 348 -0.97 39.72 -5.43
N ARG A 349 -1.45 40.61 -6.31
CA ARG A 349 -0.66 41.75 -6.79
C ARG A 349 -1.48 43.04 -6.66
N PRO A 350 -1.50 43.70 -5.49
CA PRO A 350 -2.25 44.94 -5.34
C PRO A 350 -1.72 45.97 -6.33
N PRO A 351 -2.62 46.69 -7.01
CA PRO A 351 -2.23 47.71 -8.01
C PRO A 351 -1.52 48.89 -7.30
N ARG A 352 -0.59 49.50 -8.01
CA ARG A 352 0.10 50.72 -7.54
C ARG A 352 -0.70 52.00 -7.82
N GLU A 353 -1.49 51.96 -8.89
CA GLU A 353 -2.25 53.08 -9.42
C GLU A 353 -3.73 52.70 -9.63
N ASP A 354 -4.60 53.68 -9.64
CA ASP A 354 -6.03 53.53 -9.91
C ASP A 354 -6.23 53.08 -11.36
N GLN A 355 -7.27 52.31 -11.60
CA GLN A 355 -7.65 51.79 -12.93
C GLN A 355 -9.05 52.33 -13.29
N ILE A 356 -9.16 52.92 -14.49
CA ILE A 356 -10.49 53.34 -15.00
C ILE A 356 -11.06 52.21 -15.82
N LEU A 357 -12.26 51.75 -15.44
CA LEU A 357 -13.01 50.71 -16.11
C LEU A 357 -14.13 51.38 -16.90
N GLN A 358 -14.19 51.14 -18.23
CA GLN A 358 -15.22 51.66 -19.10
C GLN A 358 -16.33 50.60 -19.22
N LEU A 359 -17.55 50.92 -18.68
CA LEU A 359 -18.73 50.09 -18.84
C LEU A 359 -19.76 50.89 -19.59
N ASP A 360 -20.02 50.57 -20.82
CA ASP A 360 -20.89 51.31 -21.76
C ASP A 360 -20.69 52.82 -21.69
N HIS A 361 -21.57 53.55 -20.98
CA HIS A 361 -21.52 55.01 -20.86
C HIS A 361 -20.97 55.48 -19.51
N VAL A 362 -20.57 54.56 -18.60
CA VAL A 362 -20.11 54.90 -17.25
C VAL A 362 -18.65 54.57 -17.09
N GLN A 363 -17.90 55.47 -16.48
CA GLN A 363 -16.51 55.26 -16.09
C GLN A 363 -16.43 54.97 -14.61
N LEU A 364 -15.99 53.79 -14.24
CA LEU A 364 -15.79 53.39 -12.85
C LEU A 364 -14.31 53.47 -12.49
N ASN A 365 -13.99 54.16 -11.41
CA ASN A 365 -12.67 54.20 -10.87
C ASN A 365 -12.44 53.04 -9.89
N LEU A 366 -11.69 52.02 -10.32
CA LEU A 366 -11.17 50.98 -9.45
C LEU A 366 -9.91 51.49 -8.76
N SER A 367 -10.08 52.13 -7.63
CA SER A 367 -8.94 52.70 -6.90
C SER A 367 -8.06 51.60 -6.27
N ALA A 368 -6.76 51.88 -6.22
CA ALA A 368 -5.81 50.99 -5.54
C ALA A 368 -6.13 50.81 -4.04
N ALA A 369 -6.76 51.76 -3.40
CA ALA A 369 -7.23 51.66 -2.03
C ALA A 369 -8.39 50.68 -1.90
N LEU A 370 -9.39 50.78 -2.79
CA LEU A 370 -10.53 49.85 -2.80
C LEU A 370 -10.10 48.40 -3.03
N VAL A 371 -9.13 48.17 -3.92
CA VAL A 371 -8.60 46.82 -4.17
C VAL A 371 -7.89 46.27 -2.92
N ARG A 372 -7.12 47.07 -2.19
CA ARG A 372 -6.48 46.63 -0.94
C ARG A 372 -7.51 46.32 0.14
N GLU A 373 -8.52 47.18 0.32
CA GLU A 373 -9.64 46.93 1.24
C GLU A 373 -10.38 45.63 0.90
N ALA A 374 -10.63 45.40 -0.39
CA ALA A 374 -11.23 44.16 -0.86
C ALA A 374 -10.37 42.93 -0.57
N MET A 375 -9.04 43.03 -0.71
CA MET A 375 -8.11 41.95 -0.38
C MET A 375 -8.10 41.64 1.13
N GLU A 376 -8.16 42.66 1.97
CA GLU A 376 -8.27 42.52 3.43
C GLU A 376 -9.62 41.88 3.81
N ALA A 377 -10.73 42.37 3.27
CA ALA A 377 -12.06 41.79 3.48
C ALA A 377 -12.11 40.33 2.98
N GLY A 378 -11.46 40.06 1.83
CA GLY A 378 -11.31 38.71 1.26
C GLY A 378 -10.60 37.74 2.18
N SER A 379 -9.61 38.22 2.93
CA SER A 379 -8.80 37.34 3.82
C SER A 379 -9.60 36.69 4.94
N HIS A 380 -10.80 37.17 5.25
CA HIS A 380 -11.73 36.59 6.22
C HIS A 380 -12.74 35.61 5.58
N GLY A 381 -12.68 35.43 4.25
CA GLY A 381 -13.67 34.67 3.47
C GLY A 381 -13.43 33.15 3.38
N GLY A 382 -12.50 32.59 4.16
CA GLY A 382 -12.16 31.15 4.12
C GLY A 382 -10.74 30.89 4.61
N SER A 383 -10.20 29.71 4.30
CA SER A 383 -8.84 29.29 4.69
C SER A 383 -7.86 29.22 3.51
N THR A 384 -8.35 29.21 2.26
CA THR A 384 -7.55 28.98 1.07
C THR A 384 -7.54 30.17 0.10
N HIS A 385 -6.53 30.24 -0.77
CA HIS A 385 -6.35 31.32 -1.73
C HIS A 385 -7.60 31.56 -2.60
N ASN A 386 -8.17 30.52 -3.20
CA ASN A 386 -9.32 30.65 -4.08
C ASN A 386 -10.61 31.00 -3.34
N GLN A 387 -10.77 30.61 -2.06
CA GLN A 387 -11.87 31.06 -1.21
C GLN A 387 -11.73 32.55 -0.87
N HIS A 388 -10.53 33.00 -0.53
CA HIS A 388 -10.26 34.42 -0.33
C HIS A 388 -10.54 35.24 -1.60
N TRP A 389 -10.16 34.70 -2.78
CA TRP A 389 -10.48 35.35 -4.05
C TRP A 389 -12.00 35.49 -4.25
N ALA A 390 -12.78 34.49 -3.93
CA ALA A 390 -14.21 34.54 -4.09
C ALA A 390 -14.86 35.66 -3.22
N ALA A 391 -14.38 35.80 -1.98
CA ALA A 391 -14.82 36.85 -1.08
C ALA A 391 -14.35 38.24 -1.56
N TYR A 392 -13.10 38.36 -2.00
CA TYR A 392 -12.53 39.54 -2.63
C TYR A 392 -13.33 39.99 -3.85
N ALA A 393 -13.59 39.10 -4.78
CA ALA A 393 -14.35 39.40 -6.00
C ALA A 393 -15.80 39.83 -5.68
N LYS A 394 -16.46 39.17 -4.71
CA LYS A 394 -17.80 39.54 -4.25
C LYS A 394 -17.83 40.94 -3.64
N PHE A 395 -16.81 41.27 -2.84
CA PHE A 395 -16.68 42.62 -2.26
C PHE A 395 -16.53 43.66 -3.36
N LEU A 396 -15.61 43.47 -4.30
CA LEU A 396 -15.37 44.42 -5.39
C LEU A 396 -16.62 44.59 -6.28
N VAL A 397 -17.30 43.53 -6.64
CA VAL A 397 -18.52 43.61 -7.44
C VAL A 397 -19.55 44.47 -6.70
N ARG A 398 -19.76 44.27 -5.40
CA ARG A 398 -20.70 45.07 -4.58
C ARG A 398 -20.33 46.55 -4.57
N GLU A 399 -19.08 46.89 -4.35
CA GLU A 399 -18.65 48.30 -4.27
C GLU A 399 -18.66 48.97 -5.66
N LEU A 400 -18.28 48.26 -6.71
CA LEU A 400 -18.39 48.75 -8.08
C LEU A 400 -19.88 48.97 -8.49
N THR A 401 -20.81 48.11 -8.03
CA THR A 401 -22.25 48.32 -8.25
C THR A 401 -22.75 49.60 -7.57
N LYS A 402 -22.29 49.92 -6.35
CA LYS A 402 -22.60 51.17 -5.67
C LYS A 402 -22.05 52.38 -6.44
N LEU A 403 -20.84 52.32 -6.93
CA LEU A 403 -20.21 53.36 -7.75
C LEU A 403 -20.99 53.57 -9.08
N TYR A 404 -21.40 52.49 -9.71
CA TYR A 404 -22.21 52.53 -10.93
C TYR A 404 -23.57 53.19 -10.66
N ALA A 405 -24.29 52.76 -9.64
CA ALA A 405 -25.60 53.34 -9.25
C ALA A 405 -25.51 54.82 -8.89
N GLY A 406 -24.36 55.28 -8.33
CA GLY A 406 -24.14 56.69 -8.03
C GLY A 406 -23.95 57.60 -9.25
N GLN A 407 -23.67 57.05 -10.42
CA GLN A 407 -23.43 57.79 -11.65
C GLN A 407 -24.63 57.69 -12.65
N THR A 408 -25.60 56.84 -12.42
CA THR A 408 -26.78 56.65 -13.25
C THR A 408 -27.97 57.43 -12.64
N PRO A 409 -28.57 58.36 -13.39
CA PRO A 409 -29.69 59.17 -12.86
C PRO A 409 -31.03 58.44 -12.76
N THR A 410 -31.16 57.29 -13.37
CA THR A 410 -32.33 56.40 -13.32
C THR A 410 -32.23 55.41 -12.21
N LYS A 411 -33.31 55.16 -11.46
CA LYS A 411 -33.40 54.04 -10.50
C LYS A 411 -33.49 52.72 -11.26
N GLU A 412 -32.43 52.34 -11.92
CA GLU A 412 -32.27 50.99 -12.51
C GLU A 412 -32.11 49.97 -11.41
N ASP A 413 -32.53 48.72 -11.71
CA ASP A 413 -32.49 47.63 -10.77
C ASP A 413 -31.03 47.30 -10.39
N MET A 414 -30.76 47.30 -9.11
CA MET A 414 -29.41 46.96 -8.56
C MET A 414 -28.95 45.55 -8.98
N GLU A 415 -29.90 44.63 -9.22
CA GLU A 415 -29.58 43.28 -9.71
C GLU A 415 -29.04 43.32 -11.13
N TRP A 416 -29.69 44.09 -12.03
CA TRP A 416 -29.23 44.26 -13.41
C TRP A 416 -27.80 44.87 -13.43
N MET A 417 -27.56 45.91 -12.67
CA MET A 417 -26.23 46.57 -12.57
C MET A 417 -25.15 45.56 -12.08
N THR A 418 -25.48 44.73 -11.11
CA THR A 418 -24.62 43.73 -10.58
C THR A 418 -24.24 42.65 -11.64
N GLU A 419 -25.22 42.22 -12.42
CA GLU A 419 -25.00 41.26 -13.50
C GLU A 419 -24.18 41.86 -14.66
N GLU A 420 -24.40 43.13 -15.00
CA GLU A 420 -23.59 43.82 -15.99
C GLU A 420 -22.11 43.91 -15.56
N ILE A 421 -21.83 44.28 -14.31
CA ILE A 421 -20.50 44.34 -13.76
C ILE A 421 -19.86 42.95 -13.76
N ARG A 422 -20.58 41.90 -13.37
CA ARG A 422 -20.11 40.54 -13.43
C ARG A 422 -19.84 40.03 -14.85
N GLY A 423 -20.71 40.45 -15.79
CA GLY A 423 -20.60 40.11 -17.20
C GLY A 423 -19.44 40.79 -17.91
N SER A 424 -19.02 41.96 -17.41
CA SER A 424 -17.96 42.74 -18.05
C SER A 424 -16.60 42.03 -18.09
N ALA A 425 -16.09 41.82 -19.32
CA ALA A 425 -14.76 41.24 -19.51
C ALA A 425 -13.64 42.16 -18.97
N GLN A 426 -13.86 43.47 -18.98
CA GLN A 426 -12.93 44.45 -18.49
C GLN A 426 -12.80 44.39 -16.97
N VAL A 427 -13.95 44.32 -16.25
CA VAL A 427 -13.97 44.14 -14.81
C VAL A 427 -13.31 42.83 -14.42
N ARG A 428 -13.67 41.72 -15.06
CA ARG A 428 -13.06 40.42 -14.75
C ARG A 428 -11.54 40.44 -14.96
N ARG A 429 -11.05 41.06 -16.02
CA ARG A 429 -9.59 41.19 -16.25
C ARG A 429 -8.92 42.04 -15.19
N ALA A 430 -9.52 43.17 -14.79
CA ALA A 430 -8.98 44.04 -13.76
C ALA A 430 -8.94 43.34 -12.40
N VAL A 431 -10.03 42.67 -12.00
CA VAL A 431 -10.14 41.90 -10.77
C VAL A 431 -9.08 40.77 -10.75
N ASN A 432 -9.01 39.96 -11.80
CA ASN A 432 -8.08 38.82 -11.89
C ASN A 432 -6.62 39.25 -12.04
N ARG A 433 -6.36 40.47 -12.57
CA ARG A 433 -4.99 40.99 -12.67
C ARG A 433 -4.40 41.32 -11.31
N CYS A 434 -5.24 41.72 -10.37
CA CYS A 434 -4.83 42.04 -9.01
C CYS A 434 -4.79 40.82 -8.10
N TYR A 435 -5.65 39.85 -8.34
CA TYR A 435 -5.76 38.64 -7.55
C TYR A 435 -6.20 37.50 -8.45
N LEU A 436 -5.29 36.56 -8.77
CA LEU A 436 -5.55 35.50 -9.74
C LEU A 436 -5.94 34.18 -9.04
N PRO A 437 -7.14 33.65 -9.31
CA PRO A 437 -7.45 32.29 -8.89
C PRO A 437 -6.67 31.30 -9.77
N ALA A 438 -6.20 30.20 -9.20
CA ALA A 438 -5.36 29.26 -9.90
C ALA A 438 -5.65 27.79 -9.51
N ALA A 439 -5.41 26.87 -10.45
CA ALA A 439 -5.33 25.44 -10.19
C ALA A 439 -3.87 25.03 -9.95
N ALA A 440 -3.64 24.04 -9.10
CA ALA A 440 -2.29 23.57 -8.79
C ALA A 440 -1.50 23.11 -10.02
N PRO A 441 -2.08 22.31 -10.97
CA PRO A 441 -1.36 21.92 -12.18
C PRO A 441 -0.94 23.10 -13.03
N ASP A 442 -1.82 24.08 -13.22
CA ASP A 442 -1.51 25.27 -14.03
C ASP A 442 -0.40 26.13 -13.41
N LEU A 443 -0.44 26.27 -12.09
CA LEU A 443 0.58 27.05 -11.35
C LEU A 443 1.94 26.37 -11.41
N LEU A 444 2.01 25.06 -11.19
CA LEU A 444 3.26 24.31 -11.25
C LEU A 444 3.84 24.29 -12.67
N ALA A 445 3.00 24.07 -13.69
CA ALA A 445 3.42 24.12 -15.09
C ALA A 445 3.97 25.50 -15.47
N ARG A 446 3.38 26.58 -14.94
CA ARG A 446 3.89 27.95 -15.13
C ARG A 446 5.22 28.17 -14.41
N LEU A 447 5.39 27.67 -13.20
CA LEU A 447 6.66 27.79 -12.48
C LEU A 447 7.80 27.17 -13.28
N TYR A 448 7.61 25.97 -13.82
CA TYR A 448 8.64 25.28 -14.62
C TYR A 448 8.87 25.92 -15.99
N ALA A 449 7.84 26.49 -16.62
CA ALA A 449 7.91 27.00 -18.00
C ALA A 449 8.53 28.39 -18.13
N TYR A 450 8.50 29.19 -17.06
CA TYR A 450 8.99 30.58 -17.10
C TYR A 450 10.18 30.76 -16.14
N PRO A 451 11.41 30.73 -16.65
CA PRO A 451 12.63 30.81 -15.84
C PRO A 451 12.67 32.00 -14.89
N ASP A 452 12.34 33.21 -15.40
CA ASP A 452 12.31 34.43 -14.59
C ASP A 452 11.29 34.36 -13.44
N TYR A 453 10.18 33.65 -13.69
CA TYR A 453 9.16 33.44 -12.68
C TYR A 453 9.67 32.50 -11.56
N LEU A 454 10.20 31.35 -11.93
CA LEU A 454 10.78 30.40 -10.98
C LEU A 454 11.95 31.01 -10.22
N GLN A 455 12.86 31.73 -10.92
CA GLN A 455 13.96 32.43 -10.29
C GLN A 455 13.48 33.42 -9.24
N ARG A 456 12.46 34.21 -9.51
CA ARG A 456 11.91 35.19 -8.56
C ARG A 456 11.26 34.54 -7.35
N ILE A 457 10.55 33.44 -7.53
CA ILE A 457 9.84 32.74 -6.46
C ILE A 457 10.80 31.91 -5.60
N ALA A 458 11.74 31.22 -6.22
CA ALA A 458 12.64 30.26 -5.54
C ALA A 458 13.98 30.85 -5.16
N SER A 459 14.26 32.13 -5.48
CA SER A 459 15.49 32.81 -5.11
C SER A 459 15.71 32.80 -3.59
N GLY A 460 16.92 32.39 -3.17
CA GLY A 460 17.26 32.25 -1.74
C GLY A 460 16.72 30.96 -1.09
N ILE A 461 15.96 30.13 -1.84
CA ILE A 461 15.50 28.81 -1.42
C ILE A 461 16.26 27.72 -2.19
N PHE A 462 16.35 27.86 -3.51
CA PHE A 462 17.12 27.00 -4.39
C PHE A 462 18.30 27.75 -5.01
N THR A 463 19.34 27.01 -5.41
CA THR A 463 20.47 27.56 -6.15
C THR A 463 20.10 27.83 -7.61
N ALA A 464 20.92 28.60 -8.32
CA ALA A 464 20.69 28.88 -9.74
C ALA A 464 20.76 27.61 -10.59
N GLU A 465 21.62 26.66 -10.24
CA GLU A 465 21.76 25.37 -10.92
C GLU A 465 20.52 24.48 -10.70
N GLU A 466 20.03 24.42 -9.45
CA GLU A 466 18.79 23.70 -9.12
C GLU A 466 17.59 24.27 -9.89
N ILE A 467 17.48 25.61 -9.95
CA ILE A 467 16.41 26.30 -10.69
C ILE A 467 16.50 26.00 -12.19
N ALA A 468 17.71 26.03 -12.75
CA ALA A 468 17.91 25.71 -14.16
C ALA A 468 17.54 24.24 -14.49
N ALA A 469 17.85 23.31 -13.61
CA ALA A 469 17.53 21.90 -13.77
C ALA A 469 16.01 21.63 -13.74
N LEU A 470 15.21 22.45 -13.06
CA LEU A 470 13.75 22.31 -12.97
C LEU A 470 13.00 22.85 -14.20
N GLN A 471 13.67 23.60 -15.07
CA GLN A 471 13.03 24.22 -16.24
C GLN A 471 12.59 23.19 -17.27
N ARG A 472 11.35 23.31 -17.73
CA ARG A 472 10.79 22.47 -18.78
C ARG A 472 9.62 23.18 -19.49
N PRO A 473 9.28 22.78 -20.74
CA PRO A 473 8.11 23.30 -21.44
C PRO A 473 6.81 23.12 -20.66
N LYS A 474 5.88 24.06 -20.79
CA LYS A 474 4.57 24.01 -20.12
C LYS A 474 3.76 22.75 -20.49
N THR A 475 3.99 22.19 -21.65
CA THR A 475 3.30 20.99 -22.17
C THR A 475 3.95 19.67 -21.72
N SER A 476 5.06 19.72 -21.00
CA SER A 476 5.71 18.52 -20.47
C SER A 476 4.78 17.78 -19.51
N PRO A 477 4.73 16.44 -19.56
CA PRO A 477 3.93 15.67 -18.61
C PRO A 477 4.45 15.88 -17.17
N PHE A 478 3.57 15.78 -16.22
CA PHE A 478 3.95 15.73 -14.82
C PHE A 478 4.63 14.39 -14.50
N THR A 479 5.51 14.41 -13.52
CA THR A 479 6.18 13.21 -13.04
C THR A 479 5.62 12.79 -11.68
N ASP A 480 5.89 11.56 -11.27
CA ASP A 480 5.51 11.06 -9.95
C ASP A 480 6.08 11.94 -8.82
N ALA A 481 7.29 12.50 -8.99
CA ALA A 481 7.90 13.44 -8.02
C ALA A 481 7.24 14.84 -8.00
N ASP A 482 6.42 15.19 -9.00
CA ASP A 482 5.64 16.44 -8.97
C ASP A 482 4.39 16.35 -8.09
N VAL A 483 3.90 15.13 -7.83
CA VAL A 483 2.62 14.91 -7.14
C VAL A 483 2.58 15.49 -5.74
N PRO A 484 3.59 15.33 -4.89
CA PRO A 484 3.59 15.95 -3.57
C PRO A 484 3.60 17.48 -3.63
N ILE A 485 4.25 18.06 -4.66
CA ILE A 485 4.26 19.51 -4.90
C ILE A 485 2.87 19.99 -5.37
N LEU A 486 2.23 19.23 -6.23
CA LEU A 486 0.84 19.50 -6.67
C LEU A 486 -0.13 19.44 -5.49
N ASP A 487 0.04 18.49 -4.60
CA ASP A 487 -0.80 18.35 -3.41
C ASP A 487 -0.62 19.54 -2.46
N GLU A 488 0.63 19.99 -2.24
CA GLU A 488 0.93 21.17 -1.44
C GLU A 488 0.29 22.43 -2.04
N LEU A 489 0.47 22.64 -3.35
CA LEU A 489 -0.15 23.77 -4.05
C LEU A 489 -1.68 23.71 -3.97
N ALA A 490 -2.27 22.54 -4.14
CA ALA A 490 -3.72 22.36 -4.10
C ALA A 490 -4.30 22.64 -2.70
N GLU A 491 -3.56 22.31 -1.64
CA GLU A 491 -3.95 22.61 -0.27
C GLU A 491 -3.96 24.11 0.00
N LEU A 492 -2.94 24.82 -0.46
CA LEU A 492 -2.83 26.28 -0.32
C LEU A 492 -3.86 27.03 -1.20
N LEU A 493 -4.07 26.57 -2.41
CA LEU A 493 -4.98 27.18 -3.36
C LEU A 493 -6.45 26.93 -3.01
N GLY A 494 -6.79 25.71 -2.61
CA GLY A 494 -8.18 25.27 -2.49
C GLY A 494 -8.87 25.12 -3.86
N PRO A 495 -10.14 24.72 -3.87
CA PRO A 495 -10.89 24.49 -5.10
C PRO A 495 -11.13 25.78 -5.88
N LEU A 496 -11.14 25.70 -7.22
CA LEU A 496 -11.45 26.83 -8.09
C LEU A 496 -12.90 27.32 -7.90
N PRO A 497 -13.13 28.64 -7.89
CA PRO A 497 -14.46 29.20 -7.83
C PRO A 497 -15.32 28.76 -9.02
N GLY A 498 -16.55 28.31 -8.77
CA GLY A 498 -17.47 27.82 -9.80
C GLY A 498 -17.32 26.33 -10.17
N MET A 499 -16.28 25.65 -9.70
CA MET A 499 -16.16 24.17 -9.81
C MET A 499 -16.63 23.45 -8.52
N THR A 500 -17.26 24.17 -7.62
CA THR A 500 -17.61 23.69 -6.28
C THR A 500 -19.09 23.85 -6.02
N ASP A 501 -19.78 22.76 -5.96
CA ASP A 501 -20.25 22.35 -4.63
C ASP A 501 -19.07 21.70 -3.92
N SER A 502 -18.44 22.47 -3.10
CA SER A 502 -17.14 22.16 -2.56
C SER A 502 -17.17 20.85 -1.76
N ALA A 503 -16.16 20.02 -1.91
CA ALA A 503 -15.93 18.88 -1.03
C ALA A 503 -16.03 19.28 0.46
N ALA A 504 -15.63 20.48 0.83
CA ALA A 504 -15.78 21.02 2.18
C ALA A 504 -17.24 21.31 2.57
N GLN A 505 -18.04 21.88 1.66
CA GLN A 505 -19.48 22.08 1.91
C GLN A 505 -20.24 20.75 1.91
N ARG A 506 -19.83 19.82 1.02
CA ARG A 506 -20.33 18.44 1.05
C ARG A 506 -19.97 17.75 2.36
N ARG A 507 -18.75 17.87 2.85
CA ARG A 507 -18.31 17.31 4.14
C ARG A 507 -19.07 17.91 5.33
N THR A 508 -19.20 19.25 5.39
CA THR A 508 -19.95 19.90 6.47
C THR A 508 -21.43 19.55 6.43
N ARG A 509 -21.99 19.41 5.23
CA ARG A 509 -23.36 18.95 5.04
C ARG A 509 -23.49 17.48 5.39
N GLU A 510 -22.56 16.65 4.93
CA GLU A 510 -22.47 15.23 5.23
C GLU A 510 -22.32 14.99 6.74
N GLN A 511 -21.46 15.73 7.40
CA GLN A 511 -21.29 15.62 8.85
C GLN A 511 -22.57 15.97 9.62
N ARG A 512 -23.24 17.05 9.26
CA ARG A 512 -24.52 17.44 9.87
C ARG A 512 -25.64 16.44 9.59
N GLU A 513 -25.63 15.80 8.44
CA GLU A 513 -26.59 14.77 8.08
C GLU A 513 -26.31 13.46 8.81
N ILE A 514 -25.04 13.10 9.01
CA ILE A 514 -24.62 11.98 9.85
C ILE A 514 -25.05 12.21 11.32
N GLU A 515 -24.86 13.42 11.84
CA GLU A 515 -25.30 13.78 13.19
C GLU A 515 -26.82 13.65 13.36
N ARG A 516 -27.58 14.17 12.39
CA ARG A 516 -29.04 14.00 12.37
C ARG A 516 -29.49 12.55 12.22
N ALA A 517 -28.77 11.77 11.42
CA ALA A 517 -29.06 10.36 11.26
C ALA A 517 -28.71 9.56 12.52
N ALA A 518 -27.66 9.93 13.25
CA ALA A 518 -27.35 9.36 14.56
C ALA A 518 -28.45 9.65 15.60
N GLU A 519 -28.90 10.91 15.67
CA GLU A 519 -30.02 11.32 16.53
C GLU A 519 -31.32 10.56 16.18
N ALA A 520 -31.56 10.32 14.88
CA ALA A 520 -32.74 9.58 14.43
C ALA A 520 -32.66 8.08 14.77
N ILE A 521 -31.51 7.46 14.64
CA ILE A 521 -31.27 6.05 15.03
C ILE A 521 -31.50 5.88 16.54
N GLU A 522 -30.96 6.81 17.34
CA GLU A 522 -31.10 6.78 18.80
C GLU A 522 -32.55 7.03 19.24
N ALA A 523 -33.25 7.97 18.58
CA ALA A 523 -34.66 8.32 18.91
C ALA A 523 -35.67 7.23 18.50
N MET A 524 -35.39 6.44 17.47
CA MET A 524 -36.31 5.48 16.90
C MET A 524 -35.95 4.02 17.17
N ASP A 525 -34.86 3.76 17.89
CA ASP A 525 -34.31 2.41 18.17
C ASP A 525 -34.20 1.54 16.89
N LEU A 526 -33.76 2.18 15.80
CA LEU A 526 -33.71 1.58 14.48
C LEU A 526 -32.44 0.72 14.29
N GLY A 527 -32.62 -0.51 13.87
CA GLY A 527 -31.58 -1.27 13.20
C GLY A 527 -30.78 -2.26 14.04
N GLY A 528 -31.09 -2.47 15.33
CA GLY A 528 -30.42 -3.55 16.08
C GLY A 528 -28.89 -3.61 15.94
N GLY A 529 -28.20 -2.47 15.71
CA GLY A 529 -26.76 -2.38 15.50
C GLY A 529 -26.28 -2.59 14.04
N LEU A 530 -27.15 -2.81 13.08
CA LEU A 530 -26.79 -3.06 11.66
C LEU A 530 -26.73 -1.77 10.82
N ILE A 531 -27.43 -0.71 11.22
CA ILE A 531 -27.49 0.55 10.49
C ILE A 531 -26.68 1.60 11.26
N ASN A 532 -25.61 2.11 10.66
CA ASN A 532 -24.89 3.23 11.23
C ASN A 532 -25.38 4.57 10.69
N ALA A 533 -25.15 5.64 11.44
CA ALA A 533 -25.61 7.00 11.12
C ALA A 533 -25.16 7.49 9.74
N ARG A 534 -23.99 7.07 9.27
CA ARG A 534 -23.47 7.40 7.92
C ARG A 534 -24.25 6.69 6.82
N MET A 535 -24.65 5.46 7.05
CA MET A 535 -25.45 4.67 6.13
C MET A 535 -26.85 5.31 5.95
N LEU A 536 -27.49 5.68 7.03
CA LEU A 536 -28.78 6.36 7.02
C LEU A 536 -28.71 7.77 6.38
N ALA A 537 -27.68 8.56 6.69
CA ALA A 537 -27.49 9.89 6.08
C ALA A 537 -27.26 9.82 4.56
N ARG A 538 -26.60 8.78 4.06
CA ARG A 538 -26.41 8.55 2.61
C ARG A 538 -27.69 8.14 1.93
N SER A 539 -28.48 7.31 2.59
CA SER A 539 -29.75 6.81 2.10
C SER A 539 -30.76 7.93 1.88
N THR A 540 -30.81 8.87 2.79
CA THR A 540 -31.75 10.02 2.75
C THR A 540 -31.49 10.95 1.55
N ARG A 541 -30.29 10.90 0.95
CA ARG A 541 -29.93 11.73 -0.23
C ARG A 541 -30.34 11.13 -1.57
N GLY A 542 -30.74 9.87 -1.61
CA GLY A 542 -30.91 9.15 -2.88
C GLY A 542 -29.58 8.95 -3.65
N GLU A 543 -28.44 9.27 -3.03
CA GLU A 543 -27.09 9.09 -3.57
C GLU A 543 -26.51 7.76 -3.10
N VAL A 544 -27.13 6.67 -3.47
CA VAL A 544 -26.45 5.37 -3.37
C VAL A 544 -25.46 5.30 -4.52
N SER A 545 -24.28 5.86 -4.30
CA SER A 545 -23.16 5.55 -5.18
C SER A 545 -22.80 4.08 -4.95
N LEU A 546 -23.18 3.22 -5.88
CA LEU A 546 -22.81 1.82 -5.94
C LEU A 546 -21.30 1.62 -6.18
N SER A 547 -20.55 2.73 -6.21
CA SER A 547 -19.09 2.67 -6.40
C SER A 547 -18.43 2.13 -5.13
N PRO A 548 -17.58 1.09 -5.25
CA PRO A 548 -16.79 0.59 -4.13
C PRO A 548 -16.03 1.71 -3.41
N LEU A 549 -15.79 1.56 -2.12
CA LEU A 549 -15.03 2.52 -1.30
C LEU A 549 -13.73 2.94 -1.98
N ALA A 550 -13.03 1.97 -2.58
CA ALA A 550 -11.79 2.19 -3.30
C ALA A 550 -11.91 3.19 -4.46
N GLN A 551 -12.99 3.14 -5.24
CA GLN A 551 -13.18 4.08 -6.36
C GLN A 551 -13.46 5.50 -5.87
N ARG A 552 -14.25 5.65 -4.80
CA ARG A 552 -14.53 6.95 -4.19
C ARG A 552 -13.29 7.57 -3.58
N ALA A 553 -12.50 6.77 -2.89
CA ALA A 553 -11.26 7.21 -2.26
C ALA A 553 -10.20 7.61 -3.30
N ARG A 554 -10.08 6.87 -4.41
CA ARG A 554 -9.20 7.22 -5.54
C ARG A 554 -9.61 8.53 -6.22
N ALA A 555 -10.89 8.83 -6.30
CA ALA A 555 -11.41 10.03 -6.95
C ALA A 555 -11.34 11.29 -6.08
N ASP A 556 -11.21 11.16 -4.76
CA ASP A 556 -11.17 12.27 -3.82
C ASP A 556 -9.76 12.53 -3.29
N ARG A 557 -9.10 13.59 -3.80
CA ARG A 557 -7.80 14.05 -3.32
C ARG A 557 -7.77 14.28 -1.80
N SER A 558 -8.87 14.65 -1.22
CA SER A 558 -8.97 15.00 0.20
C SER A 558 -9.39 13.83 1.09
N TRP A 559 -9.47 12.61 0.53
CA TRP A 559 -9.83 11.42 1.30
C TRP A 559 -8.81 11.15 2.41
N ALA A 560 -9.32 10.95 3.62
CA ALA A 560 -8.53 10.57 4.79
C ALA A 560 -8.74 9.09 5.08
N TYR A 561 -7.64 8.34 5.02
CA TYR A 561 -7.64 6.91 5.31
C TYR A 561 -7.51 6.64 6.81
N GLY A 562 -8.08 5.55 7.28
CA GLY A 562 -7.98 5.14 8.69
C GLY A 562 -6.61 4.56 9.04
N HIS A 563 -5.95 3.94 8.06
CA HIS A 563 -4.61 3.39 8.18
C HIS A 563 -3.86 3.47 6.84
N VAL A 564 -2.55 3.67 6.89
CA VAL A 564 -1.70 3.70 5.69
C VAL A 564 -0.57 2.68 5.84
N VAL A 565 -0.46 1.81 4.85
CA VAL A 565 0.67 0.88 4.71
C VAL A 565 1.59 1.41 3.63
N VAL A 566 2.87 1.52 3.95
CA VAL A 566 3.90 1.98 3.00
C VAL A 566 4.91 0.86 2.83
N ASP A 567 5.01 0.32 1.62
CA ASP A 567 6.05 -0.64 1.27
C ASP A 567 7.22 0.02 0.54
N GLU A 568 8.40 -0.55 0.67
CA GLU A 568 9.66 0.00 0.19
C GLU A 568 9.87 1.47 0.61
N ALA A 569 9.54 1.74 1.87
CA ALA A 569 9.46 3.09 2.43
C ALA A 569 10.77 3.88 2.36
N GLN A 570 11.91 3.21 2.22
CA GLN A 570 13.22 3.85 2.03
C GLN A 570 13.36 4.58 0.69
N GLU A 571 12.41 4.39 -0.24
CA GLU A 571 12.38 5.09 -1.53
C GLU A 571 11.62 6.42 -1.47
N LEU A 572 10.85 6.66 -0.41
CA LEU A 572 10.03 7.86 -0.30
C LEU A 572 10.86 9.08 0.10
N SER A 573 10.59 10.18 -0.58
CA SER A 573 11.15 11.49 -0.27
C SER A 573 10.45 12.16 0.92
N PRO A 574 11.06 13.17 1.55
CA PRO A 574 10.41 13.96 2.59
C PRO A 574 9.09 14.64 2.15
N MET A 575 8.96 15.02 0.87
CA MET A 575 7.71 15.57 0.33
C MET A 575 6.64 14.49 0.15
N ASP A 576 7.02 13.23 -0.16
CA ASP A 576 6.07 12.11 -0.20
C ASP A 576 5.47 11.85 1.18
N TRP A 577 6.30 11.87 2.22
CA TRP A 577 5.83 11.76 3.60
C TRP A 577 4.91 12.92 4.00
N HIS A 578 5.21 14.14 3.54
CA HIS A 578 4.36 15.30 3.78
C HIS A 578 2.96 15.12 3.18
N LEU A 579 2.86 14.57 1.97
CA LEU A 579 1.59 14.20 1.34
C LEU A 579 0.86 13.10 2.14
N LEU A 580 1.56 12.00 2.49
CA LEU A 580 0.94 10.85 3.15
C LEU A 580 0.40 11.20 4.54
N LEU A 581 1.05 12.08 5.28
CA LEU A 581 0.57 12.56 6.57
C LEU A 581 -0.77 13.30 6.51
N ARG A 582 -1.07 13.93 5.37
CA ARG A 582 -2.38 14.53 5.12
C ARG A 582 -3.44 13.48 4.82
N ARG A 583 -3.04 12.37 4.18
CA ARG A 583 -3.93 11.25 3.89
C ARG A 583 -4.30 10.43 5.11
N CYS A 584 -3.53 10.51 6.19
CA CYS A 584 -3.79 9.80 7.44
C CYS A 584 -3.60 10.73 8.65
N PRO A 585 -4.59 11.57 8.96
CA PRO A 585 -4.51 12.51 10.08
C PRO A 585 -4.36 11.81 11.44
N SER A 586 -4.89 10.61 11.58
CA SER A 586 -4.73 9.74 12.77
C SER A 586 -3.29 9.30 13.00
N ARG A 587 -2.42 9.39 11.96
CA ARG A 587 -1.03 8.89 11.97
C ARG A 587 -0.89 7.41 12.26
N SER A 588 -1.89 6.63 11.92
CA SER A 588 -1.86 5.18 11.96
C SER A 588 -1.12 4.66 10.72
N PHE A 589 0.13 4.25 10.88
CA PHE A 589 0.99 3.82 9.78
C PHE A 589 1.62 2.46 10.03
N THR A 590 1.73 1.67 8.99
CA THR A 590 2.65 0.52 8.90
C THR A 590 3.66 0.80 7.81
N VAL A 591 4.89 1.06 8.21
CA VAL A 591 6.00 1.41 7.34
C VAL A 591 6.93 0.21 7.25
N VAL A 592 7.03 -0.40 6.08
CA VAL A 592 7.95 -1.53 5.89
C VAL A 592 9.01 -1.19 4.86
N GLY A 593 10.23 -1.61 5.12
CA GLY A 593 11.35 -1.31 4.24
C GLY A 593 12.66 -1.85 4.75
N ASP A 594 13.72 -1.49 4.04
CA ASP A 594 15.10 -1.80 4.38
C ASP A 594 15.99 -0.60 4.08
N VAL A 595 16.49 0.05 5.12
CA VAL A 595 17.37 1.21 4.95
C VAL A 595 18.61 0.91 4.09
N ASN A 596 19.08 -0.35 4.09
CA ASN A 596 20.21 -0.78 3.29
C ASN A 596 19.90 -0.93 1.79
N GLN A 597 18.64 -0.90 1.40
CA GLN A 597 18.18 -0.96 0.01
C GLN A 597 17.82 0.42 -0.57
N ALA A 598 18.06 1.50 0.15
CA ALA A 598 17.79 2.85 -0.34
C ALA A 598 18.62 3.16 -1.60
N SER A 599 17.97 3.57 -2.68
CA SER A 599 18.66 3.95 -3.94
C SER A 599 19.27 5.33 -3.90
N GLN A 600 18.79 6.19 -3.01
CA GLN A 600 19.28 7.56 -2.93
C GLN A 600 20.67 7.57 -2.27
N ASN A 601 21.62 8.28 -2.90
CA ASN A 601 22.92 8.52 -2.31
C ASN A 601 22.82 9.51 -1.12
N TRP A 602 22.52 8.97 0.04
CA TRP A 602 22.66 9.68 1.28
C TRP A 602 24.14 9.81 1.62
N SER A 603 24.56 10.99 2.02
CA SER A 603 25.96 11.23 2.42
C SER A 603 26.41 10.42 3.64
N ASN A 604 25.47 9.87 4.40
CA ASN A 604 25.68 8.95 5.54
C ASN A 604 24.65 7.83 5.46
N ALA A 605 24.88 6.73 6.17
CA ALA A 605 23.92 5.65 6.28
C ALA A 605 22.54 6.19 6.72
N PRO A 606 21.49 6.05 5.90
CA PRO A 606 20.18 6.58 6.27
C PRO A 606 19.65 5.82 7.48
N SER A 607 19.27 6.55 8.51
CA SER A 607 18.47 5.98 9.59
C SER A 607 16.97 6.16 9.30
N TRP A 608 16.11 5.38 9.93
CA TRP A 608 14.68 5.61 9.83
C TRP A 608 14.27 7.02 10.31
N SER A 609 15.00 7.60 11.26
CA SER A 609 14.75 8.98 11.68
C SER A 609 15.06 10.00 10.59
N ASP A 610 16.07 9.74 9.75
CA ASP A 610 16.41 10.61 8.63
C ASP A 610 15.39 10.48 7.49
N LEU A 611 14.99 9.24 7.17
CA LEU A 611 14.03 8.95 6.11
C LEU A 611 12.63 9.49 6.44
N LEU A 612 12.18 9.30 7.68
CA LEU A 612 10.85 9.72 8.11
C LEU A 612 10.79 11.22 8.45
N GLY A 613 11.93 11.83 8.78
CA GLY A 613 12.07 13.27 9.01
C GLY A 613 10.96 13.88 9.87
N PRO A 614 10.32 14.98 9.40
CA PRO A 614 9.25 15.65 10.14
C PRO A 614 7.96 14.84 10.28
N ALA A 615 7.86 13.67 9.67
CA ALA A 615 6.73 12.76 9.89
C ALA A 615 6.67 12.26 11.33
N MET A 616 7.81 12.20 12.02
CA MET A 616 7.94 11.70 13.38
C MET A 616 7.72 12.79 14.44
N ARG A 617 6.52 12.85 15.00
CA ARG A 617 6.27 13.64 16.24
C ARG A 617 6.59 12.87 17.52
N ALA A 618 6.54 11.53 17.48
CA ALA A 618 6.90 10.61 18.54
C ALA A 618 7.83 9.54 18.00
N ALA A 619 8.58 8.87 18.87
CA ALA A 619 9.39 7.73 18.45
C ALA A 619 8.48 6.63 17.87
N PRO A 620 8.79 6.10 16.69
CA PRO A 620 8.03 5.00 16.10
C PRO A 620 8.23 3.73 16.92
N VAL A 621 7.25 2.82 16.83
CA VAL A 621 7.45 1.45 17.29
C VAL A 621 8.30 0.75 16.24
N MET A 622 9.47 0.27 16.65
CA MET A 622 10.42 -0.39 15.75
C MET A 622 10.34 -1.90 15.93
N GLU A 623 10.06 -2.60 14.84
CA GLU A 623 10.11 -4.07 14.77
C GLU A 623 11.15 -4.51 13.74
N GLN A 624 11.76 -5.67 13.96
CA GLN A 624 12.79 -6.21 13.08
C GLN A 624 12.41 -7.63 12.63
N LEU A 625 12.58 -7.90 11.33
CA LEU A 625 12.49 -9.23 10.76
C LEU A 625 13.91 -9.68 10.42
N THR A 626 14.35 -10.76 11.06
CA THR A 626 15.74 -11.23 11.02
C THR A 626 15.97 -12.49 10.18
N ILE A 627 14.89 -13.22 9.85
CA ILE A 627 14.99 -14.48 9.12
C ILE A 627 14.67 -14.24 7.65
N ASN A 628 15.63 -14.57 6.78
CA ASN A 628 15.45 -14.55 5.34
C ASN A 628 14.99 -15.92 4.82
N TYR A 629 13.81 -15.95 4.24
CA TYR A 629 13.16 -17.16 3.69
C TYR A 629 13.37 -17.33 2.18
N ARG A 630 13.96 -16.35 1.51
CA ARG A 630 14.05 -16.27 0.05
C ARG A 630 15.42 -16.68 -0.49
N THR A 631 16.41 -15.91 -0.12
CA THR A 631 17.75 -15.95 -0.72
C THR A 631 18.56 -17.07 -0.10
N PRO A 632 19.26 -17.89 -0.88
CA PRO A 632 20.16 -18.92 -0.37
C PRO A 632 21.24 -18.35 0.55
N ARG A 633 21.63 -19.11 1.58
CA ARG A 633 22.62 -18.72 2.58
C ARG A 633 23.92 -18.20 1.95
N ALA A 634 24.47 -18.95 1.00
CA ALA A 634 25.72 -18.56 0.34
C ALA A 634 25.65 -17.20 -0.36
N VAL A 635 24.49 -16.88 -0.97
CA VAL A 635 24.27 -15.57 -1.64
C VAL A 635 24.06 -14.48 -0.60
N MET A 636 23.29 -14.74 0.46
CA MET A 636 23.03 -13.75 1.51
C MET A 636 24.32 -13.42 2.27
N ASP A 637 25.13 -14.40 2.62
CA ASP A 637 26.41 -14.17 3.29
C ASP A 637 27.35 -13.31 2.44
N LEU A 638 27.37 -13.55 1.12
CA LEU A 638 28.14 -12.71 0.19
C LEU A 638 27.58 -11.30 0.11
N ALA A 639 26.25 -11.15 0.01
CA ALA A 639 25.60 -9.85 -0.05
C ALA A 639 25.84 -9.02 1.22
N GLN A 640 25.82 -9.66 2.40
CA GLN A 640 26.14 -8.99 3.67
C GLN A 640 27.60 -8.55 3.74
N LYS A 641 28.53 -9.36 3.23
CA LYS A 641 29.97 -8.97 3.15
C LYS A 641 30.18 -7.75 2.26
N VAL A 642 29.54 -7.72 1.09
CA VAL A 642 29.61 -6.58 0.17
C VAL A 642 29.01 -5.34 0.82
N LEU A 643 27.87 -5.46 1.49
CA LEU A 643 27.24 -4.36 2.20
C LEU A 643 28.10 -3.84 3.35
N ALA A 644 28.71 -4.73 4.15
CA ALA A 644 29.60 -4.38 5.25
C ALA A 644 30.90 -3.69 4.79
N ALA A 645 31.35 -3.94 3.57
CA ALA A 645 32.48 -3.26 2.96
C ALA A 645 32.16 -1.82 2.51
N SER A 646 30.87 -1.45 2.45
CA SER A 646 30.44 -0.09 2.13
C SER A 646 30.39 0.78 3.40
N PRO A 647 31.02 1.95 3.43
CA PRO A 647 31.11 2.78 4.64
C PRO A 647 29.77 3.41 5.08
N ALA A 648 28.75 3.30 4.26
CA ALA A 648 27.48 4.01 4.46
C ALA A 648 26.35 3.15 5.04
N ASN A 649 26.54 1.86 5.34
CA ASN A 649 25.43 0.97 5.64
C ASN A 649 25.54 0.30 7.02
N ALA A 650 24.44 0.37 7.79
CA ALA A 650 24.29 -0.40 9.02
C ALA A 650 23.84 -1.83 8.67
N VAL A 651 24.70 -2.80 8.91
CA VAL A 651 24.38 -4.21 8.64
C VAL A 651 23.58 -4.78 9.80
N VAL A 652 22.31 -5.11 9.56
CA VAL A 652 21.53 -5.96 10.46
C VAL A 652 21.79 -7.41 10.06
N PRO A 653 22.33 -8.26 10.96
CA PRO A 653 22.61 -9.66 10.62
C PRO A 653 21.31 -10.39 10.25
N LEU A 654 21.30 -11.02 9.09
CA LEU A 654 20.19 -11.83 8.63
C LEU A 654 20.59 -13.30 8.62
N GLN A 655 19.71 -14.16 9.12
CA GLN A 655 19.88 -15.60 9.03
C GLN A 655 19.06 -16.14 7.86
N SER A 656 19.70 -16.84 6.93
CA SER A 656 18.97 -17.48 5.85
C SER A 656 18.48 -18.87 6.27
N ALA A 657 17.19 -19.10 6.11
CA ALA A 657 16.56 -20.39 6.33
C ALA A 657 16.84 -21.41 5.22
N ARG A 658 17.40 -20.95 4.07
CA ARG A 658 17.63 -21.81 2.90
C ARG A 658 19.12 -22.08 2.69
N ASP A 659 19.46 -23.37 2.57
CA ASP A 659 20.77 -23.81 2.09
C ASP A 659 20.59 -24.53 0.75
N VAL A 660 21.15 -23.94 -0.31
CA VAL A 660 21.03 -24.46 -1.68
C VAL A 660 22.43 -24.74 -2.22
N ALA A 661 22.70 -26.00 -2.53
CA ALA A 661 23.97 -26.40 -3.10
C ALA A 661 24.19 -25.75 -4.48
N GLY A 662 25.35 -25.15 -4.70
CA GLY A 662 25.69 -24.47 -5.96
C GLY A 662 24.89 -23.21 -6.23
N ALA A 663 24.41 -22.53 -5.18
CA ALA A 663 23.66 -21.27 -5.30
C ALA A 663 24.47 -20.12 -5.90
N LEU A 664 25.78 -20.19 -5.88
CA LEU A 664 26.71 -19.19 -6.44
C LEU A 664 27.56 -19.79 -7.59
N ALA A 665 27.63 -19.02 -8.68
CA ALA A 665 28.58 -19.29 -9.77
C ALA A 665 29.22 -17.96 -10.21
N PHE A 666 30.45 -18.05 -10.72
CA PHE A 666 31.21 -16.91 -11.21
C PHE A 666 31.82 -17.23 -12.56
N THR A 667 31.73 -16.27 -13.48
CA THR A 667 32.46 -16.30 -14.76
C THR A 667 33.20 -14.98 -14.92
N ARG A 668 34.51 -15.07 -15.10
CA ARG A 668 35.35 -13.90 -15.29
C ARG A 668 35.30 -13.42 -16.73
N LEU A 669 35.03 -12.17 -16.92
CA LEU A 669 35.06 -11.48 -18.21
C LEU A 669 36.44 -10.92 -18.48
N LYS A 670 36.84 -10.85 -19.76
CA LYS A 670 38.08 -10.22 -20.20
C LYS A 670 37.82 -8.75 -20.52
N GLY A 671 38.75 -7.85 -20.14
CA GLY A 671 38.66 -6.41 -20.42
C GLY A 671 38.29 -5.59 -19.20
N GLU A 672 38.18 -4.28 -19.38
CA GLU A 672 37.76 -3.35 -18.34
C GLU A 672 36.24 -3.33 -18.21
N PRO A 673 35.65 -3.06 -17.02
CA PRO A 673 34.21 -3.03 -16.82
C PRO A 673 33.49 -2.05 -17.76
N ARG A 674 34.08 -0.88 -18.03
CA ARG A 674 33.48 0.13 -18.91
C ARG A 674 33.48 -0.28 -20.38
N ASP A 675 34.48 -1.04 -20.84
CA ASP A 675 34.60 -1.50 -22.21
C ASP A 675 33.54 -2.54 -22.57
N ASN A 676 33.01 -3.22 -21.55
CA ASN A 676 31.98 -4.24 -21.71
C ASN A 676 30.55 -3.63 -21.82
N LEU A 677 30.35 -2.37 -21.45
CA LEU A 677 29.02 -1.77 -21.28
C LEU A 677 28.66 -0.71 -22.34
N CYS A 678 29.61 -0.18 -23.10
CA CYS A 678 29.38 0.91 -24.04
C CYS A 678 29.83 0.51 -25.47
N GLU A 679 28.89 0.56 -26.40
CA GLU A 679 28.93 0.57 -27.87
C GLU A 679 29.74 -0.48 -28.65
N PRO A 680 29.20 -0.95 -29.79
CA PRO A 680 29.79 -2.00 -30.60
C PRO A 680 31.10 -1.61 -31.37
N THR A 681 31.56 -0.37 -31.25
CA THR A 681 32.61 0.19 -32.09
C THR A 681 34.04 0.09 -31.55
N HIS A 682 34.23 -0.15 -30.26
CA HIS A 682 35.57 -0.28 -29.70
C HIS A 682 35.62 -1.42 -28.67
N GLY A 683 35.90 -2.63 -29.15
CA GLY A 683 36.42 -3.72 -28.30
C GLY A 683 35.40 -4.26 -27.28
N ALA A 684 34.11 -4.28 -27.59
CA ALA A 684 33.12 -5.06 -26.86
C ALA A 684 33.53 -6.53 -26.89
N GLY A 685 34.58 -6.77 -26.12
CA GLY A 685 35.19 -8.08 -26.04
C GLY A 685 34.17 -9.00 -25.46
N ASN A 686 33.88 -9.98 -25.53
CA ASN A 686 33.42 -11.20 -24.90
C ASN A 686 32.09 -11.12 -24.09
N LEU A 687 31.54 -9.95 -23.70
CA LEU A 687 30.36 -9.91 -22.81
C LEU A 687 29.11 -10.56 -23.43
N VAL A 688 28.66 -10.09 -24.60
CA VAL A 688 27.42 -10.58 -25.22
C VAL A 688 27.48 -12.07 -25.56
N PRO A 689 28.57 -12.61 -26.16
CA PRO A 689 28.73 -14.05 -26.36
C PRO A 689 28.71 -14.85 -25.06
N VAL A 690 29.47 -14.44 -24.04
CA VAL A 690 29.54 -15.13 -22.75
C VAL A 690 28.20 -15.04 -22.02
N LEU A 691 27.55 -13.89 -22.06
CA LEU A 691 26.23 -13.71 -21.47
C LEU A 691 25.19 -14.64 -22.14
N ARG A 692 25.21 -14.76 -23.45
CA ARG A 692 24.30 -15.65 -24.18
C ARG A 692 24.56 -17.13 -23.86
N GLU A 693 25.84 -17.54 -23.77
CA GLU A 693 26.20 -18.88 -23.37
C GLU A 693 25.76 -19.16 -21.94
N THR A 694 26.03 -18.24 -21.02
CA THR A 694 25.62 -18.37 -19.62
C THR A 694 24.09 -18.41 -19.49
N LEU A 695 23.37 -17.55 -20.23
CA LEU A 695 21.91 -17.56 -20.26
C LEU A 695 21.37 -18.91 -20.69
N GLN A 696 21.89 -19.47 -21.76
CA GLN A 696 21.48 -20.78 -22.25
C GLN A 696 21.76 -21.89 -21.24
N ALA A 697 22.95 -21.88 -20.60
CA ALA A 697 23.32 -22.87 -19.60
C ALA A 697 22.40 -22.79 -18.35
N GLU A 698 22.13 -21.56 -17.82
CA GLU A 698 21.31 -21.39 -16.63
C GLU A 698 19.83 -21.64 -16.93
N THR A 699 19.33 -21.32 -18.14
CA THR A 699 17.97 -21.67 -18.57
C THR A 699 17.79 -23.18 -18.66
N THR A 700 18.73 -23.89 -19.30
CA THR A 700 18.70 -25.36 -19.40
C THR A 700 18.71 -26.01 -18.01
N ARG A 701 19.52 -25.48 -17.10
CA ARG A 701 19.60 -25.95 -15.72
C ARG A 701 18.28 -25.73 -14.99
N LEU A 702 17.70 -24.49 -15.09
CA LEU A 702 16.43 -24.17 -14.46
C LEU A 702 15.31 -25.08 -14.97
N GLU A 703 15.25 -25.29 -16.28
CA GLU A 703 14.24 -26.19 -16.90
C GLU A 703 14.40 -27.66 -16.48
N ALA A 704 15.63 -28.11 -16.26
CA ALA A 704 15.90 -29.45 -15.73
C ALA A 704 15.42 -29.61 -14.26
N GLU A 705 15.43 -28.53 -13.48
CA GLU A 705 14.99 -28.53 -12.07
C GLU A 705 13.48 -28.36 -11.90
N VAL A 706 12.84 -27.50 -12.68
CA VAL A 706 11.44 -27.10 -12.46
C VAL A 706 10.49 -27.43 -13.61
N GLY A 707 11.00 -27.90 -14.74
CA GLY A 707 10.23 -28.17 -15.95
C GLY A 707 10.42 -27.12 -17.04
N GLN A 708 10.16 -27.53 -18.28
CA GLN A 708 10.36 -26.68 -19.47
C GLN A 708 9.40 -25.49 -19.45
N GLY A 709 9.92 -24.28 -19.67
CA GLY A 709 9.16 -23.05 -19.66
C GLY A 709 8.65 -22.61 -18.28
N VAL A 710 9.05 -23.33 -17.22
CA VAL A 710 8.69 -23.02 -15.84
C VAL A 710 9.86 -22.34 -15.13
N GLY A 711 9.56 -21.48 -14.15
CA GLY A 711 10.55 -20.71 -13.41
C GLY A 711 10.91 -19.38 -14.10
N LYS A 712 11.57 -18.50 -13.37
CA LYS A 712 11.92 -17.14 -13.80
C LYS A 712 13.42 -16.91 -13.72
N LEU A 713 13.99 -16.31 -14.76
CA LEU A 713 15.39 -15.93 -14.84
C LEU A 713 15.51 -14.44 -15.15
N ALA A 714 16.24 -13.70 -14.32
CA ALA A 714 16.54 -12.29 -14.59
C ALA A 714 18.02 -12.10 -14.91
N ILE A 715 18.29 -11.27 -15.90
CA ILE A 715 19.61 -10.72 -16.18
C ILE A 715 19.60 -9.30 -15.59
N ILE A 716 20.37 -9.08 -14.51
CA ILE A 716 20.46 -7.77 -13.86
C ILE A 716 21.76 -7.10 -14.28
N VAL A 717 21.62 -5.92 -14.89
CA VAL A 717 22.70 -5.18 -15.54
C VAL A 717 22.75 -3.73 -15.03
N PRO A 718 23.89 -3.02 -15.17
CA PRO A 718 23.94 -1.58 -14.94
C PRO A 718 22.92 -0.82 -15.80
N THR A 719 22.25 0.19 -15.24
CA THR A 719 21.15 0.93 -15.88
C THR A 719 21.52 1.44 -17.28
N ALA A 720 22.73 1.97 -17.46
CA ALA A 720 23.21 2.48 -18.76
C ALA A 720 23.33 1.39 -19.84
N ALA A 721 23.55 0.14 -19.45
CA ALA A 721 23.72 -0.97 -20.39
C ALA A 721 22.41 -1.72 -20.73
N ARG A 722 21.33 -1.46 -20.00
CA ARG A 722 20.09 -2.23 -20.08
C ARG A 722 19.52 -2.29 -21.50
N SER A 723 19.30 -1.13 -22.13
CA SER A 723 18.69 -1.07 -23.48
C SER A 723 19.55 -1.80 -24.51
N TYR A 724 20.88 -1.63 -24.45
CA TYR A 724 21.80 -2.29 -25.35
C TYR A 724 21.80 -3.81 -25.18
N LEU A 725 21.93 -4.29 -23.94
CA LEU A 725 21.99 -5.73 -23.66
C LEU A 725 20.64 -6.42 -23.89
N ALA A 726 19.54 -5.78 -23.55
CA ALA A 726 18.21 -6.28 -23.88
C ALA A 726 18.03 -6.46 -25.38
N SER A 727 18.44 -5.48 -26.19
CA SER A 727 18.41 -5.54 -27.66
C SER A 727 19.33 -6.64 -28.20
N ALA A 728 20.54 -6.72 -27.68
CA ALA A 728 21.52 -7.74 -28.13
C ALA A 728 21.06 -9.18 -27.84
N LEU A 729 20.19 -9.37 -26.83
CA LEU A 729 19.62 -10.66 -26.46
C LEU A 729 18.22 -10.91 -27.03
N GLY A 730 17.58 -9.91 -27.66
CA GLY A 730 16.21 -10.02 -28.18
C GLY A 730 15.14 -9.97 -27.07
N LEU A 731 15.45 -9.31 -25.95
CA LEU A 731 14.58 -9.21 -24.75
C LEU A 731 13.97 -7.81 -24.58
N GLU A 732 13.92 -6.97 -25.61
CA GLU A 732 13.43 -5.59 -25.53
C GLU A 732 11.97 -5.48 -25.13
N THR A 733 11.16 -6.44 -25.54
CA THR A 733 9.71 -6.47 -25.30
C THR A 733 9.30 -7.51 -24.25
N ALA A 734 10.28 -8.10 -23.55
CA ALA A 734 10.01 -9.14 -22.56
C ALA A 734 9.18 -8.59 -21.40
N ASP A 735 8.02 -9.20 -21.14
CA ASP A 735 7.20 -8.89 -19.98
C ASP A 735 7.75 -9.63 -18.75
N VAL A 736 8.07 -8.86 -17.72
CA VAL A 736 8.69 -9.39 -16.49
C VAL A 736 7.81 -10.43 -15.79
N VAL A 737 6.48 -10.32 -15.94
CA VAL A 737 5.53 -11.24 -15.31
C VAL A 737 5.19 -12.43 -16.20
N ALA A 738 5.08 -12.21 -17.51
CA ALA A 738 4.68 -13.26 -18.46
C ALA A 738 5.85 -14.12 -18.92
N ASP A 739 6.98 -13.50 -19.28
CA ASP A 739 8.09 -14.20 -19.90
C ASP A 739 9.01 -14.89 -18.88
N GLN A 740 9.62 -16.01 -19.30
CA GLN A 740 10.56 -16.77 -18.46
C GLN A 740 11.86 -16.01 -18.19
N VAL A 741 12.33 -15.24 -19.18
CA VAL A 741 13.61 -14.50 -19.13
C VAL A 741 13.36 -13.02 -19.34
N CYS A 742 13.96 -12.17 -18.50
CA CYS A 742 13.92 -10.71 -18.65
C CYS A 742 15.27 -10.06 -18.37
N CYS A 743 15.48 -8.86 -18.93
CA CYS A 743 16.66 -8.04 -18.72
C CYS A 743 16.28 -6.75 -17.99
N LEU A 744 16.83 -6.55 -16.79
CA LEU A 744 16.44 -5.50 -15.85
C LEU A 744 17.66 -4.75 -15.32
N ASP A 745 17.45 -3.55 -14.82
CA ASP A 745 18.37 -2.91 -13.88
C ASP A 745 17.93 -3.16 -12.42
N SER A 746 18.73 -2.74 -11.48
CA SER A 746 18.47 -2.93 -10.05
C SER A 746 17.16 -2.29 -9.60
N LEU A 747 16.81 -1.12 -10.15
CA LEU A 747 15.59 -0.38 -9.80
C LEU A 747 14.35 -1.11 -10.30
N ALA A 748 14.38 -1.59 -11.54
CA ALA A 748 13.28 -2.36 -12.12
C ALA A 748 13.11 -3.74 -11.46
N ALA A 749 14.17 -4.30 -10.89
CA ALA A 749 14.16 -5.56 -10.16
C ALA A 749 13.63 -5.45 -8.71
N LYS A 750 13.43 -4.23 -8.17
CA LYS A 750 12.92 -4.04 -6.81
C LYS A 750 11.52 -4.64 -6.64
N GLY A 751 11.32 -5.33 -5.53
CA GLY A 751 10.07 -6.01 -5.21
C GLY A 751 9.82 -7.33 -5.96
N LEU A 752 10.65 -7.66 -6.96
CA LEU A 752 10.51 -8.88 -7.76
C LEU A 752 11.40 -10.02 -7.25
N GLU A 753 11.07 -11.25 -7.67
CA GLU A 753 11.78 -12.47 -7.31
C GLU A 753 11.99 -13.36 -8.53
N PHE A 754 13.18 -13.98 -8.62
CA PHE A 754 13.55 -14.84 -9.72
C PHE A 754 14.21 -16.13 -9.18
N ASP A 755 13.98 -17.26 -9.84
CA ASP A 755 14.68 -18.49 -9.47
C ASP A 755 16.18 -18.36 -9.67
N THR A 756 16.56 -17.82 -10.82
CA THR A 756 17.97 -17.59 -11.18
C THR A 756 18.19 -16.11 -11.54
N VAL A 757 19.30 -15.56 -11.07
CA VAL A 757 19.77 -14.21 -11.43
C VAL A 757 21.15 -14.32 -12.08
N ILE A 758 21.31 -13.73 -13.25
CA ILE A 758 22.63 -13.47 -13.87
C ILE A 758 22.96 -12.00 -13.58
N LEU A 759 23.97 -11.80 -12.73
CA LEU A 759 24.41 -10.47 -12.31
C LEU A 759 25.62 -10.04 -13.14
N VAL A 760 25.48 -8.97 -13.91
CA VAL A 760 26.50 -8.48 -14.86
C VAL A 760 27.21 -7.26 -14.29
N GLU A 761 28.54 -7.29 -14.29
CA GLU A 761 29.45 -6.20 -13.86
C GLU A 761 29.04 -5.55 -12.53
N PRO A 762 29.00 -6.29 -11.43
CA PRO A 762 28.53 -5.81 -10.12
C PRO A 762 29.36 -4.62 -9.59
N ALA A 763 30.61 -4.48 -9.96
CA ALA A 763 31.44 -3.34 -9.57
C ALA A 763 30.92 -2.01 -10.13
N VAL A 764 30.32 -2.02 -11.34
CA VAL A 764 29.71 -0.84 -11.94
C VAL A 764 28.42 -0.45 -11.20
N ILE A 765 27.61 -1.45 -10.84
CA ILE A 765 26.39 -1.21 -10.05
C ILE A 765 26.78 -0.64 -8.67
N ALA A 766 27.77 -1.24 -8.00
CA ALA A 766 28.26 -0.77 -6.70
C ALA A 766 28.77 0.67 -6.73
N SER A 767 29.42 1.08 -7.83
CA SER A 767 29.94 2.45 -7.99
C SER A 767 28.82 3.50 -8.06
N GLN A 768 27.62 3.09 -8.45
CA GLN A 768 26.43 3.95 -8.48
C GLN A 768 25.70 3.94 -7.13
N SER A 769 25.45 2.77 -6.59
CA SER A 769 24.78 2.58 -5.31
C SER A 769 25.06 1.18 -4.73
N ALA A 770 25.59 1.12 -3.51
CA ALA A 770 25.77 -0.13 -2.79
C ALA A 770 24.42 -0.80 -2.47
N GLY A 771 23.38 0.00 -2.21
CA GLY A 771 22.02 -0.48 -1.99
C GLY A 771 21.43 -1.15 -3.24
N ASP A 772 21.67 -0.60 -4.43
CA ASP A 772 21.21 -1.19 -5.69
C ASP A 772 21.93 -2.52 -6.00
N LEU A 773 23.23 -2.63 -5.69
CA LEU A 773 23.92 -3.91 -5.79
C LEU A 773 23.35 -4.93 -4.80
N TYR A 774 23.10 -4.52 -3.55
CA TYR A 774 22.51 -5.39 -2.55
C TYR A 774 21.13 -5.89 -2.98
N VAL A 775 20.30 -5.01 -3.57
CA VAL A 775 19.02 -5.38 -4.20
C VAL A 775 19.25 -6.42 -5.29
N ALA A 776 20.14 -6.17 -6.24
CA ALA A 776 20.39 -7.05 -7.36
C ALA A 776 20.83 -8.47 -6.92
N MET A 777 21.73 -8.55 -5.94
CA MET A 777 22.22 -9.82 -5.40
C MET A 777 21.14 -10.64 -4.71
N THR A 778 20.18 -9.99 -4.06
CA THR A 778 19.17 -10.63 -3.21
C THR A 778 17.85 -10.93 -3.93
N ARG A 779 17.80 -10.80 -5.26
CA ARG A 779 16.60 -11.13 -6.05
C ARG A 779 16.46 -12.62 -6.37
N CYS A 780 17.52 -13.42 -6.25
CA CYS A 780 17.48 -14.85 -6.55
C CYS A 780 16.89 -15.66 -5.39
N THR A 781 16.15 -16.72 -5.76
CA THR A 781 15.60 -17.69 -4.79
C THR A 781 16.34 -19.02 -4.81
N LYS A 782 17.06 -19.33 -5.89
CA LYS A 782 17.83 -20.57 -6.04
C LYS A 782 19.30 -20.32 -6.36
N ARG A 783 19.57 -19.47 -7.35
CA ARG A 783 20.94 -19.34 -7.87
C ARG A 783 21.25 -17.92 -8.33
N MET A 784 22.49 -17.49 -8.08
CA MET A 784 23.09 -16.29 -8.65
C MET A 784 24.36 -16.67 -9.43
N HIS A 785 24.42 -16.23 -10.69
CA HIS A 785 25.60 -16.36 -11.54
C HIS A 785 26.19 -14.97 -11.80
N VAL A 786 27.40 -14.72 -11.35
CA VAL A 786 28.07 -13.43 -11.48
C VAL A 786 28.96 -13.43 -12.71
N LEU A 787 28.74 -12.51 -13.64
CA LEU A 787 29.57 -12.21 -14.79
C LEU A 787 30.31 -10.90 -14.56
N ALA A 788 31.62 -10.92 -14.37
CA ALA A 788 32.35 -9.72 -14.01
C ALA A 788 33.79 -9.72 -14.54
N SER A 789 34.26 -8.55 -14.93
CA SER A 789 35.68 -8.29 -15.19
C SER A 789 36.39 -7.85 -13.90
N ASP A 790 35.68 -7.10 -13.03
CA ASP A 790 36.11 -6.67 -11.72
C ASP A 790 35.01 -6.88 -10.68
N LEU A 791 35.40 -7.00 -9.41
CA LEU A 791 34.47 -7.25 -8.31
C LEU A 791 34.50 -6.12 -7.28
N PRO A 792 33.34 -5.78 -6.71
CA PRO A 792 33.27 -4.77 -5.66
C PRO A 792 33.91 -5.25 -4.37
N ALA A 793 34.27 -4.34 -3.47
CA ALA A 793 34.80 -4.67 -2.16
C ALA A 793 33.86 -5.63 -1.40
N GLY A 794 34.43 -6.61 -0.73
CA GLY A 794 33.72 -7.66 -0.02
C GLY A 794 33.28 -8.86 -0.88
N MET A 795 33.53 -8.82 -2.19
CA MET A 795 33.30 -9.93 -3.10
C MET A 795 34.64 -10.34 -3.73
N ASP A 796 35.00 -11.62 -3.65
CA ASP A 796 36.20 -12.16 -4.23
C ASP A 796 35.89 -13.26 -5.23
N PHE A 797 36.69 -13.36 -6.30
CA PHE A 797 36.60 -14.51 -7.19
C PHE A 797 37.01 -15.78 -6.44
N PRO A 798 36.24 -16.86 -6.60
CA PRO A 798 36.59 -18.14 -5.98
C PRO A 798 37.84 -18.80 -6.59
N PHE A 799 38.43 -18.17 -7.61
CA PHE A 799 39.64 -18.68 -8.31
C PHE A 799 40.79 -17.69 -8.17
N PRO A 800 42.03 -18.18 -8.06
CA PRO A 800 43.21 -17.32 -8.04
C PRO A 800 43.26 -16.41 -9.29
N LYS A 801 43.84 -15.22 -9.13
CA LYS A 801 44.17 -14.35 -10.26
C LYS A 801 45.27 -15.04 -11.07
N ASP A 802 45.00 -15.46 -12.32
CA ASP A 802 46.02 -15.91 -13.26
C ASP A 802 46.93 -14.76 -13.64
#